data_27cd05047ed25548adc50217958211fa
#
_entry.id   27cd05047ed25548adc50217958211fa
#
_cell.length_a   1.000
_cell.length_b   1.000
_cell.length_c   1.000
_cell.angle_alpha   90.00
_cell.angle_beta   90.00
_cell.angle_gamma   90.00
#
_symmetry.space_group_name_H-M   'P 1'
#
loop_
_entity.id
_entity.type
_entity.pdbx_description
1 polymer ?
#
loop_
_entity_poly.entity_id
_entity_poly.type
_entity_poly.pdbx_seq_one_letter_code
_entity_poly.pdbx_strand_id
1 'polypeptide(L)'
;MDPERRPDLRVILAHLSDLHLGFRAYGRIDRGVDIRERDVSVAFERALQDIIRLSPDIVVVSGDVFDRPDPPASAVVVLARGLELLRSSLPETPVFMVAGPRDTPRQLGDPGALAVLDSFPNVEAATDLTRSIIMERLQLHACLVPYRATVRHPSAFPESDPRMRWNLLVLHGTLEQSEQAAVPVVPEDWSYIALGGQHRTEQVCSNVLWAGSLERVALDPWADAGGEKGFLMVNLESGEHQFHAIPSRPVAALAPIKVVGGDHDQLRRRVREVVQEIPGGIKGKIARLRLEGAFPQDLLALQGGELSGLRTSALHLAIEAGKEPRPFPTDWLLEDAPSLLRVALEKELERDGLLDDATQVVLEELLDSDTADASGVHSVGGLDALDGDIPGVGRVSASIPAGLTAVIGGDGRSRKSVKELLIQIGEGSNNKPLLHFWACTDAGTLEEMLSIASLAIAFTRGLAVVDAALERLEPGDKAGTGLRFGTSALESNIPGSTSTDLEAIATEAQSAEQELRSLRAEVVEADVALEASMMDWLSERQDAETTLNAYRDRARQLRSRLRQMEATGPDAPCPLCGRVLEGHYDEVLRELNDEWESVIQDGSWWRSRREQLELKPPNLQEREEKTLKLHVALEAQSERVELLQVRVSGLRAGGSPIEKEVAGDDHRGQVMLALLRVRAAREARARDVLLDRASRFVCRLTGGRILAITLRGGGVRLEGDYETLRSISEEDLSAAKLAIRLAAASLIAAGGQGLGSLLLEEPFDRLDPEVGIRSLVLMKELVSEVPRIILVSRGATVGARPELFDCIMEIREEGSTAGPALRPTPAGPGRFMLRSSAILKH
;
A
#
# COMPACT_ATOMS: atom_id res chain seq x y z
N MET A 1 41.37 -55.03 -11.65
CA MET A 1 40.46 -53.87 -11.56
C MET A 1 40.39 -53.51 -10.08
N ASP A 2 40.98 -52.38 -9.76
CA ASP A 2 41.13 -51.89 -8.42
C ASP A 2 39.77 -51.38 -7.89
N PRO A 3 39.22 -51.93 -6.80
CA PRO A 3 37.85 -51.53 -6.31
C PRO A 3 37.80 -50.20 -5.59
N GLU A 4 38.88 -49.41 -5.56
CA GLU A 4 38.95 -48.17 -4.76
C GLU A 4 38.91 -46.86 -5.55
N ARG A 5 38.75 -46.83 -6.86
CA ARG A 5 38.47 -45.59 -7.58
C ARG A 5 36.94 -45.37 -7.65
N ARG A 6 36.38 -44.82 -6.58
CA ARG A 6 35.06 -44.11 -6.68
C ARG A 6 35.24 -42.98 -7.70
N PRO A 7 34.38 -42.86 -8.72
CA PRO A 7 34.47 -41.71 -9.62
C PRO A 7 34.32 -40.43 -8.78
N ASP A 8 35.15 -39.43 -9.09
CA ASP A 8 35.01 -38.08 -8.52
C ASP A 8 33.64 -37.54 -8.94
N LEU A 9 32.62 -37.80 -8.12
CA LEU A 9 31.22 -37.34 -8.31
C LEU A 9 31.16 -35.88 -7.86
N ARG A 10 31.60 -35.00 -8.72
CA ARG A 10 31.38 -33.56 -8.58
C ARG A 10 29.88 -33.30 -8.82
N VAL A 11 29.17 -32.77 -7.84
CA VAL A 11 27.76 -32.36 -7.98
C VAL A 11 27.68 -30.84 -7.97
N ILE A 12 27.11 -30.28 -9.05
CA ILE A 12 26.88 -28.85 -9.21
C ILE A 12 25.39 -28.60 -9.16
N LEU A 13 24.97 -27.68 -8.31
CA LEU A 13 23.56 -27.25 -8.21
C LEU A 13 23.40 -25.79 -8.60
N ALA A 14 22.26 -25.46 -9.24
CA ALA A 14 21.76 -24.10 -9.41
C ALA A 14 20.74 -23.80 -8.31
N HIS A 15 20.94 -22.74 -7.53
CA HIS A 15 20.06 -22.33 -6.45
C HIS A 15 19.36 -21.01 -6.78
N LEU A 16 18.04 -21.07 -6.96
CA LEU A 16 17.13 -19.94 -7.16
C LEU A 16 16.21 -19.80 -5.95
N SER A 17 15.70 -18.61 -5.74
CA SER A 17 14.71 -18.30 -4.70
C SER A 17 13.85 -17.12 -5.10
N ASP A 18 12.71 -16.97 -4.45
CA ASP A 18 11.88 -15.77 -4.48
C ASP A 18 11.61 -15.31 -5.92
N LEU A 19 11.06 -16.23 -6.74
CA LEU A 19 10.76 -15.97 -8.15
C LEU A 19 9.61 -14.97 -8.31
N HIS A 20 8.61 -15.01 -7.43
CA HIS A 20 7.42 -14.16 -7.42
C HIS A 20 6.75 -14.03 -8.79
N LEU A 21 6.58 -15.13 -9.50
CA LEU A 21 5.85 -15.13 -10.79
C LEU A 21 4.43 -14.59 -10.59
N GLY A 22 4.06 -13.63 -11.43
CA GLY A 22 2.79 -12.92 -11.32
C GLY A 22 2.83 -11.67 -10.43
N PHE A 23 4.02 -11.24 -9.97
CA PHE A 23 4.20 -9.98 -9.24
C PHE A 23 3.74 -8.79 -10.07
N ARG A 24 2.87 -7.94 -9.49
CA ARG A 24 2.36 -6.70 -10.11
C ARG A 24 2.58 -5.53 -9.16
N ALA A 25 3.03 -4.42 -9.72
CA ALA A 25 3.23 -3.19 -8.97
C ALA A 25 3.13 -1.96 -9.88
N TYR A 26 2.78 -0.82 -9.27
CA TYR A 26 2.75 0.50 -9.89
C TYR A 26 1.65 0.71 -10.96
N GLY A 27 0.79 -0.26 -11.24
CA GLY A 27 -0.35 -0.14 -12.16
C GLY A 27 0.02 0.25 -13.60
N ARG A 28 1.27 0.04 -14.03
CA ARG A 28 1.72 0.37 -15.38
C ARG A 28 1.53 -0.82 -16.33
N ILE A 29 0.64 -0.64 -17.29
CA ILE A 29 0.29 -1.65 -18.28
C ILE A 29 0.93 -1.28 -19.62
N ASP A 30 1.60 -2.24 -20.27
CA ASP A 30 2.09 -2.14 -21.64
C ASP A 30 1.53 -3.32 -22.46
N ARG A 31 0.77 -3.01 -23.50
CA ARG A 31 0.11 -4.00 -24.39
C ARG A 31 -0.76 -5.02 -23.63
N GLY A 32 -1.51 -4.54 -22.64
CA GLY A 32 -2.42 -5.37 -21.84
C GLY A 32 -1.77 -6.22 -20.76
N VAL A 33 -0.46 -6.11 -20.56
CA VAL A 33 0.29 -6.84 -19.52
C VAL A 33 0.92 -5.86 -18.55
N ASP A 34 0.83 -6.15 -17.26
CA ASP A 34 1.55 -5.38 -16.23
C ASP A 34 3.07 -5.45 -16.48
N ILE A 35 3.74 -4.30 -16.44
CA ILE A 35 5.17 -4.21 -16.77
C ILE A 35 6.00 -5.02 -15.77
N ARG A 36 5.63 -5.02 -14.48
CA ARG A 36 6.38 -5.75 -13.45
C ARG A 36 6.18 -7.26 -13.57
N GLU A 37 4.98 -7.71 -13.89
CA GLU A 37 4.72 -9.13 -14.19
C GLU A 37 5.58 -9.61 -15.38
N ARG A 38 5.70 -8.79 -16.42
CA ARG A 38 6.58 -9.08 -17.55
C ARG A 38 8.05 -9.10 -17.17
N ASP A 39 8.52 -8.14 -16.36
CA ASP A 39 9.92 -8.08 -15.91
C ASP A 39 10.32 -9.36 -15.18
N VAL A 40 9.49 -9.82 -14.24
CA VAL A 40 9.72 -11.06 -13.48
C VAL A 40 9.73 -12.28 -14.40
N SER A 41 8.78 -12.37 -15.32
CA SER A 41 8.73 -13.46 -16.31
C SER A 41 9.98 -13.51 -17.17
N VAL A 42 10.47 -12.37 -17.66
CA VAL A 42 11.69 -12.26 -18.48
C VAL A 42 12.94 -12.61 -17.67
N ALA A 43 13.00 -12.19 -16.39
CA ALA A 43 14.12 -12.54 -15.52
C ALA A 43 14.20 -14.07 -15.30
N PHE A 44 13.05 -14.71 -15.05
CA PHE A 44 12.96 -16.16 -14.92
C PHE A 44 13.38 -16.88 -16.20
N GLU A 45 12.88 -16.49 -17.36
CA GLU A 45 13.26 -17.08 -18.65
C GLU A 45 14.78 -16.96 -18.92
N ARG A 46 15.38 -15.82 -18.61
CA ARG A 46 16.84 -15.61 -18.74
C ARG A 46 17.63 -16.50 -17.78
N ALA A 47 17.20 -16.59 -16.53
CA ALA A 47 17.84 -17.47 -15.55
C ALA A 47 17.82 -18.92 -16.04
N LEU A 48 16.70 -19.40 -16.57
CA LEU A 48 16.61 -20.75 -17.13
C LEU A 48 17.54 -20.96 -18.35
N GLN A 49 17.64 -19.97 -19.25
CA GLN A 49 18.56 -20.04 -20.39
C GLN A 49 20.02 -20.14 -19.93
N ASP A 50 20.39 -19.40 -18.89
CA ASP A 50 21.72 -19.45 -18.31
C ASP A 50 21.99 -20.79 -17.61
N ILE A 51 21.02 -21.29 -16.83
CA ILE A 51 21.08 -22.61 -16.17
C ILE A 51 21.25 -23.73 -17.19
N ILE A 52 20.51 -23.70 -18.29
CA ILE A 52 20.64 -24.70 -19.37
C ILE A 52 22.07 -24.68 -19.96
N ARG A 53 22.66 -23.51 -20.17
CA ARG A 53 24.04 -23.39 -20.64
C ARG A 53 25.08 -23.91 -19.66
N LEU A 54 24.84 -23.68 -18.37
CA LEU A 54 25.72 -24.08 -17.28
C LEU A 54 25.58 -25.57 -16.93
N SER A 55 24.48 -26.20 -17.35
CA SER A 55 24.20 -27.65 -17.21
C SER A 55 24.48 -28.19 -15.82
N PRO A 56 23.80 -27.69 -14.73
CA PRO A 56 23.96 -28.22 -13.39
C PRO A 56 23.38 -29.64 -13.28
N ASP A 57 23.86 -30.40 -12.27
CA ASP A 57 23.32 -31.71 -11.94
C ASP A 57 21.96 -31.61 -11.23
N ILE A 58 21.66 -30.48 -10.56
CA ILE A 58 20.45 -30.25 -9.76
C ILE A 58 20.05 -28.78 -9.92
N VAL A 59 18.72 -28.53 -9.97
CA VAL A 59 18.14 -27.19 -9.83
C VAL A 59 17.32 -27.11 -8.54
N VAL A 60 17.51 -26.07 -7.74
CA VAL A 60 16.81 -25.84 -6.48
C VAL A 60 16.06 -24.51 -6.53
N VAL A 61 14.80 -24.51 -6.11
CA VAL A 61 13.99 -23.30 -5.91
C VAL A 61 13.50 -23.28 -4.45
N SER A 62 14.08 -22.43 -3.65
CA SER A 62 13.84 -22.38 -2.21
C SER A 62 12.66 -21.48 -1.82
N GLY A 63 11.55 -21.57 -2.54
CA GLY A 63 10.23 -20.99 -2.19
C GLY A 63 9.92 -19.63 -2.80
N ASP A 64 8.69 -19.16 -2.53
CA ASP A 64 8.05 -18.00 -3.12
C ASP A 64 8.15 -18.01 -4.66
N VAL A 65 7.69 -19.14 -5.23
CA VAL A 65 7.62 -19.35 -6.69
C VAL A 65 6.62 -18.39 -7.32
N PHE A 66 5.44 -18.28 -6.71
CA PHE A 66 4.42 -17.29 -7.08
C PHE A 66 4.39 -16.13 -6.10
N ASP A 67 3.86 -14.98 -6.55
CA ASP A 67 3.72 -13.80 -5.70
C ASP A 67 2.53 -13.90 -4.71
N ARG A 68 1.61 -14.80 -4.98
CA ARG A 68 0.42 -15.06 -4.15
C ARG A 68 -0.12 -16.48 -4.36
N PRO A 69 -0.89 -17.01 -3.39
CA PRO A 69 -1.40 -18.38 -3.45
C PRO A 69 -2.35 -18.64 -4.61
N ASP A 70 -3.01 -17.60 -5.12
CA ASP A 70 -3.90 -17.57 -6.29
C ASP A 70 -3.28 -16.76 -7.45
N PRO A 71 -2.18 -17.24 -8.07
CA PRO A 71 -1.48 -16.48 -9.10
C PRO A 71 -2.32 -16.34 -10.35
N PRO A 72 -2.07 -15.30 -11.18
CA PRO A 72 -2.72 -15.20 -12.48
C PRO A 72 -2.32 -16.38 -13.37
N ALA A 73 -3.23 -16.82 -14.25
CA ALA A 73 -2.98 -17.93 -15.17
C ALA A 73 -1.71 -17.74 -16.03
N SER A 74 -1.37 -16.48 -16.38
CA SER A 74 -0.13 -16.12 -17.06
C SER A 74 1.12 -16.60 -16.30
N ALA A 75 1.17 -16.43 -14.98
CA ALA A 75 2.30 -16.86 -14.14
C ALA A 75 2.44 -18.40 -14.12
N VAL A 76 1.31 -19.11 -14.01
CA VAL A 76 1.31 -20.59 -14.06
C VAL A 76 1.82 -21.09 -15.41
N VAL A 77 1.41 -20.45 -16.50
CA VAL A 77 1.88 -20.78 -17.86
C VAL A 77 3.37 -20.51 -18.02
N VAL A 78 3.88 -19.41 -17.46
CA VAL A 78 5.33 -19.09 -17.50
C VAL A 78 6.13 -20.17 -16.77
N LEU A 79 5.72 -20.56 -15.55
CA LEU A 79 6.36 -21.62 -14.79
C LEU A 79 6.35 -22.96 -15.58
N ALA A 80 5.18 -23.37 -16.06
CA ALA A 80 5.02 -24.63 -16.79
C ALA A 80 5.89 -24.68 -18.05
N ARG A 81 5.95 -23.60 -18.82
CA ARG A 81 6.80 -23.51 -20.03
C ARG A 81 8.29 -23.55 -19.67
N GLY A 82 8.67 -22.87 -18.59
CA GLY A 82 10.05 -22.87 -18.12
C GLY A 82 10.52 -24.26 -17.67
N LEU A 83 9.69 -24.96 -16.91
CA LEU A 83 9.98 -26.35 -16.47
C LEU A 83 10.05 -27.32 -17.65
N GLU A 84 9.16 -27.19 -18.63
CA GLU A 84 9.20 -28.00 -19.85
C GLU A 84 10.43 -27.72 -20.69
N LEU A 85 10.85 -26.46 -20.80
CA LEU A 85 12.10 -26.09 -21.47
C LEU A 85 13.30 -26.71 -20.75
N LEU A 86 13.34 -26.65 -19.42
CA LEU A 86 14.41 -27.25 -18.62
C LEU A 86 14.43 -28.76 -18.80
N ARG A 87 13.28 -29.41 -18.69
CA ARG A 87 13.12 -30.87 -18.88
C ARG A 87 13.59 -31.33 -20.25
N SER A 88 13.23 -30.62 -21.31
CA SER A 88 13.61 -30.96 -22.69
C SER A 88 15.11 -30.74 -22.96
N SER A 89 15.72 -29.75 -22.28
CA SER A 89 17.14 -29.41 -22.48
C SER A 89 18.08 -30.20 -21.56
N LEU A 90 17.65 -30.50 -20.33
CA LEU A 90 18.39 -31.20 -19.28
C LEU A 90 17.53 -32.32 -18.66
N PRO A 91 17.24 -33.39 -19.40
CA PRO A 91 16.26 -34.40 -18.97
C PRO A 91 16.70 -35.18 -17.71
N GLU A 92 17.97 -35.26 -17.41
CA GLU A 92 18.54 -35.98 -16.24
C GLU A 92 18.68 -35.07 -14.99
N THR A 93 18.41 -33.75 -15.10
CA THR A 93 18.55 -32.79 -14.03
C THR A 93 17.24 -32.68 -13.25
N PRO A 94 17.18 -33.13 -11.98
CA PRO A 94 16.03 -32.96 -11.13
C PRO A 94 15.87 -31.49 -10.70
N VAL A 95 14.62 -31.09 -10.47
CA VAL A 95 14.26 -29.79 -9.94
C VAL A 95 13.62 -29.98 -8.55
N PHE A 96 14.25 -29.44 -7.53
CA PHE A 96 13.71 -29.45 -6.17
C PHE A 96 13.06 -28.12 -5.83
N MET A 97 11.81 -28.14 -5.36
CA MET A 97 11.08 -26.94 -5.00
C MET A 97 10.43 -27.05 -3.62
N VAL A 98 10.40 -25.96 -2.89
CA VAL A 98 9.63 -25.85 -1.66
C VAL A 98 8.63 -24.69 -1.77
N ALA A 99 7.46 -24.81 -1.14
CA ALA A 99 6.52 -23.73 -1.05
C ALA A 99 6.98 -22.69 0.01
N GLY A 100 6.97 -21.43 -0.37
CA GLY A 100 7.11 -20.31 0.54
C GLY A 100 5.77 -19.81 1.10
N PRO A 101 5.73 -18.75 1.91
CA PRO A 101 4.50 -18.17 2.44
C PRO A 101 3.57 -17.62 1.34
N ARG A 102 4.12 -17.14 0.23
CA ARG A 102 3.36 -16.63 -0.92
C ARG A 102 2.73 -17.74 -1.75
N ASP A 103 3.28 -18.94 -1.73
CA ASP A 103 2.75 -20.11 -2.42
C ASP A 103 1.68 -20.84 -1.60
N THR A 104 1.61 -20.58 -0.29
CA THR A 104 0.85 -21.37 0.67
C THR A 104 -0.60 -20.88 0.74
N PRO A 105 -1.62 -21.68 0.34
CA PRO A 105 -3.03 -21.33 0.46
C PRO A 105 -3.45 -21.11 1.91
N ARG A 106 -4.39 -20.17 2.13
CA ARG A 106 -4.93 -19.88 3.48
C ARG A 106 -5.86 -20.97 3.99
N GLN A 107 -6.58 -21.64 3.09
CA GLN A 107 -7.52 -22.73 3.45
C GLN A 107 -6.79 -24.06 3.57
N LEU A 108 -7.16 -24.82 4.60
CA LEU A 108 -6.69 -26.17 4.78
C LEU A 108 -7.33 -27.08 3.72
N GLY A 109 -6.50 -27.88 3.03
CA GLY A 109 -6.97 -28.80 1.98
C GLY A 109 -7.03 -28.19 0.59
N ASP A 110 -6.76 -26.90 0.43
CA ASP A 110 -6.53 -26.29 -0.88
C ASP A 110 -5.13 -26.70 -1.35
N PRO A 111 -5.00 -27.40 -2.51
CA PRO A 111 -3.70 -27.84 -3.03
C PRO A 111 -2.82 -26.66 -3.50
N GLY A 112 -3.41 -25.48 -3.73
CA GLY A 112 -2.70 -24.32 -4.24
C GLY A 112 -2.19 -24.44 -5.67
N ALA A 113 -1.67 -23.36 -6.22
CA ALA A 113 -1.20 -23.32 -7.61
C ALA A 113 0.02 -24.22 -7.86
N LEU A 114 0.85 -24.48 -6.84
CA LEU A 114 2.01 -25.38 -6.97
C LEU A 114 1.64 -26.86 -7.16
N ALA A 115 0.37 -27.25 -6.96
CA ALA A 115 -0.08 -28.60 -7.27
C ALA A 115 0.13 -28.98 -8.76
N VAL A 116 0.22 -27.98 -9.65
CA VAL A 116 0.56 -28.23 -11.07
C VAL A 116 1.91 -28.94 -11.24
N LEU A 117 2.82 -28.82 -10.28
CA LEU A 117 4.15 -29.44 -10.31
C LEU A 117 4.14 -30.97 -10.29
N ASP A 118 3.10 -31.58 -9.74
CA ASP A 118 2.91 -33.05 -9.74
C ASP A 118 2.79 -33.59 -11.19
N SER A 119 2.54 -32.73 -12.17
CA SER A 119 2.48 -33.10 -13.60
C SER A 119 3.85 -33.19 -14.27
N PHE A 120 4.92 -32.77 -13.60
CA PHE A 120 6.28 -32.75 -14.14
C PHE A 120 7.14 -33.86 -13.53
N PRO A 121 7.53 -34.89 -14.28
CA PRO A 121 8.21 -36.08 -13.75
C PRO A 121 9.63 -35.83 -13.19
N ASN A 122 10.25 -34.73 -13.57
CA ASN A 122 11.58 -34.33 -13.07
C ASN A 122 11.52 -33.28 -11.96
N VAL A 123 10.33 -32.93 -11.45
CA VAL A 123 10.13 -31.94 -10.39
C VAL A 123 9.68 -32.65 -9.12
N GLU A 124 10.41 -32.41 -8.05
CA GLU A 124 10.08 -32.85 -6.70
C GLU A 124 9.73 -31.62 -5.87
N ALA A 125 8.45 -31.43 -5.56
CA ALA A 125 7.97 -30.28 -4.80
C ALA A 125 7.48 -30.68 -3.42
N ALA A 126 7.78 -29.87 -2.40
CA ALA A 126 7.20 -29.95 -1.07
C ALA A 126 6.32 -28.72 -0.83
N THR A 127 5.01 -28.92 -0.68
CA THR A 127 4.05 -27.83 -0.50
C THR A 127 3.50 -27.76 0.93
N ASP A 128 3.18 -28.88 1.56
CA ASP A 128 2.55 -28.96 2.87
C ASP A 128 3.43 -29.63 3.93
N LEU A 129 4.06 -30.75 3.55
CA LEU A 129 4.85 -31.60 4.44
C LEU A 129 6.29 -31.67 3.98
N THR A 130 7.19 -31.88 4.93
CA THR A 130 8.60 -32.17 4.64
C THR A 130 8.71 -33.42 3.79
N ARG A 131 9.53 -33.37 2.73
CA ARG A 131 9.86 -34.50 1.85
C ARG A 131 11.34 -34.81 1.94
N SER A 132 11.64 -36.08 2.11
CA SER A 132 13.01 -36.65 2.07
C SER A 132 13.17 -37.45 0.78
N ILE A 133 14.17 -37.12 -0.01
CA ILE A 133 14.43 -37.68 -1.34
C ILE A 133 15.84 -38.24 -1.38
N ILE A 134 15.99 -39.48 -1.78
CA ILE A 134 17.29 -40.15 -1.95
C ILE A 134 17.54 -40.34 -3.46
N MET A 135 18.66 -39.79 -3.94
CA MET A 135 19.16 -39.97 -5.32
C MET A 135 20.43 -40.73 -5.33
N GLU A 136 20.36 -42.08 -5.47
CA GLU A 136 21.54 -42.97 -5.46
C GLU A 136 22.55 -42.61 -6.53
N ARG A 137 22.10 -42.18 -7.72
CA ARG A 137 22.94 -41.75 -8.83
C ARG A 137 23.92 -40.64 -8.45
N LEU A 138 23.44 -39.68 -7.65
CA LEU A 138 24.21 -38.51 -7.19
C LEU A 138 24.78 -38.73 -5.77
N GLN A 139 24.51 -39.86 -5.13
CA GLN A 139 24.81 -40.09 -3.70
C GLN A 139 24.31 -38.92 -2.83
N LEU A 140 23.11 -38.45 -3.13
CA LEU A 140 22.50 -37.28 -2.53
C LEU A 140 21.26 -37.66 -1.74
N HIS A 141 21.15 -37.13 -0.54
CA HIS A 141 19.93 -37.01 0.23
C HIS A 141 19.48 -35.52 0.20
N ALA A 142 18.28 -35.24 -0.26
CA ALA A 142 17.68 -33.92 -0.24
C ALA A 142 16.46 -33.89 0.71
N CYS A 143 16.45 -32.95 1.64
CA CYS A 143 15.35 -32.69 2.54
C CYS A 143 14.67 -31.37 2.15
N LEU A 144 13.42 -31.43 1.71
CA LEU A 144 12.62 -30.28 1.26
C LEU A 144 11.63 -29.92 2.35
N VAL A 145 11.78 -28.73 2.92
CA VAL A 145 10.99 -28.24 4.06
C VAL A 145 10.16 -27.01 3.63
N PRO A 146 8.86 -27.19 3.31
CA PRO A 146 8.01 -26.07 2.92
C PRO A 146 7.64 -25.20 4.13
N TYR A 147 7.31 -23.94 3.86
CA TYR A 147 6.89 -22.97 4.88
C TYR A 147 5.79 -23.51 5.82
N ARG A 148 4.77 -24.21 5.30
CA ARG A 148 3.68 -24.75 6.12
C ARG A 148 4.14 -25.80 7.12
N ALA A 149 5.13 -26.60 6.77
CA ALA A 149 5.71 -27.59 7.69
C ALA A 149 6.44 -26.91 8.87
N THR A 150 7.13 -25.80 8.64
CA THR A 150 7.82 -25.05 9.70
C THR A 150 6.87 -24.42 10.69
N VAL A 151 5.68 -24.00 10.24
CA VAL A 151 4.67 -23.38 11.10
C VAL A 151 3.89 -24.41 11.92
N ARG A 152 3.56 -25.57 11.32
CA ARG A 152 2.73 -26.61 11.97
C ARG A 152 3.49 -27.57 12.85
N HIS A 153 4.70 -27.88 12.48
CA HIS A 153 5.53 -28.89 13.13
C HIS A 153 6.92 -28.35 13.46
N PRO A 154 7.03 -27.29 14.28
CA PRO A 154 8.32 -26.67 14.58
C PRO A 154 9.29 -27.60 15.32
N SER A 155 8.82 -28.73 15.84
CA SER A 155 9.65 -29.75 16.51
C SER A 155 10.12 -30.89 15.60
N ALA A 156 9.65 -30.95 14.35
CA ALA A 156 10.11 -31.94 13.37
C ALA A 156 11.36 -31.40 12.66
N PHE A 157 12.54 -31.79 13.18
CA PHE A 157 13.81 -31.41 12.61
C PHE A 157 14.11 -32.24 11.36
N PRO A 158 14.59 -31.60 10.28
CA PRO A 158 15.16 -32.35 9.19
C PRO A 158 16.46 -33.00 9.62
N GLU A 159 16.61 -34.30 9.34
CA GLU A 159 17.81 -35.08 9.65
C GLU A 159 18.60 -35.35 8.36
N SER A 160 19.93 -35.24 8.43
CA SER A 160 20.83 -35.67 7.36
C SER A 160 20.93 -37.18 7.31
N ASP A 161 21.20 -37.76 6.12
CA ASP A 161 21.46 -39.18 5.98
C ASP A 161 22.99 -39.45 5.88
N PRO A 162 23.58 -40.00 6.94
CA PRO A 162 25.03 -40.23 6.94
C PRO A 162 25.50 -41.30 5.94
N ARG A 163 24.56 -42.03 5.32
CA ARG A 163 24.89 -43.03 4.27
C ARG A 163 25.13 -42.37 2.90
N MET A 164 24.64 -41.14 2.73
CA MET A 164 24.80 -40.38 1.50
C MET A 164 26.03 -39.47 1.58
N ARG A 165 26.69 -39.31 0.45
CA ARG A 165 27.87 -38.44 0.36
C ARG A 165 27.46 -36.96 0.54
N TRP A 166 26.32 -36.57 -0.05
CA TRP A 166 25.82 -35.21 -0.03
C TRP A 166 24.46 -35.11 0.68
N ASN A 167 24.33 -34.17 1.56
CA ASN A 167 23.09 -33.84 2.26
C ASN A 167 22.70 -32.41 1.91
N LEU A 168 21.57 -32.25 1.24
CA LEU A 168 21.00 -30.97 0.80
C LEU A 168 19.75 -30.66 1.62
N LEU A 169 19.73 -29.51 2.27
CA LEU A 169 18.54 -28.98 2.91
C LEU A 169 18.00 -27.80 2.11
N VAL A 170 16.72 -27.82 1.75
CA VAL A 170 16.04 -26.74 1.06
C VAL A 170 14.90 -26.24 1.93
N LEU A 171 14.90 -24.95 2.26
CA LEU A 171 13.86 -24.38 3.10
C LEU A 171 13.64 -22.89 2.82
N HIS A 172 12.44 -22.41 3.17
CA HIS A 172 12.07 -21.01 3.03
C HIS A 172 11.83 -20.38 4.40
N GLY A 173 12.57 -19.34 4.75
CA GLY A 173 12.46 -18.62 6.02
C GLY A 173 13.71 -17.86 6.41
N THR A 174 13.65 -17.17 7.54
CA THR A 174 14.78 -16.45 8.13
C THR A 174 15.44 -17.29 9.22
N LEU A 175 16.78 -17.28 9.24
CA LEU A 175 17.56 -17.89 10.31
C LEU A 175 17.81 -16.84 11.39
N GLU A 176 17.43 -17.14 12.62
CA GLU A 176 17.79 -16.32 13.79
C GLU A 176 18.71 -17.09 14.74
N GLN A 177 19.72 -16.37 15.24
CA GLN A 177 20.58 -16.86 16.35
C GLN A 177 19.92 -16.68 17.72
N SER A 178 18.60 -16.81 17.81
CA SER A 178 17.84 -16.64 19.05
C SER A 178 17.50 -17.99 19.65
N GLU A 179 17.68 -18.14 20.96
CA GLU A 179 17.34 -19.35 21.71
C GLU A 179 15.83 -19.73 21.66
N GLN A 180 14.99 -18.87 21.09
CA GLN A 180 13.54 -19.03 20.99
C GLN A 180 13.04 -19.42 19.59
N ALA A 181 13.93 -19.65 18.63
CA ALA A 181 13.55 -20.00 17.25
C ALA A 181 13.10 -21.46 17.13
N ALA A 182 12.13 -21.68 16.26
CA ALA A 182 11.30 -22.89 16.26
C ALA A 182 11.98 -24.15 15.69
N VAL A 183 13.03 -24.06 14.87
CA VAL A 183 13.69 -25.24 14.26
C VAL A 183 15.22 -25.11 14.34
N PRO A 184 15.90 -25.87 15.22
CA PRO A 184 17.35 -25.90 15.24
C PRO A 184 17.89 -26.71 14.07
N VAL A 185 18.66 -26.07 13.22
CA VAL A 185 19.41 -26.68 12.12
C VAL A 185 20.89 -26.60 12.49
N VAL A 186 21.58 -27.72 12.43
CA VAL A 186 23.05 -27.81 12.60
C VAL A 186 23.68 -27.76 11.22
N PRO A 187 24.35 -26.66 10.84
CA PRO A 187 24.86 -26.50 9.48
C PRO A 187 25.88 -27.57 9.09
N GLU A 188 26.67 -28.06 10.06
CA GLU A 188 27.74 -29.03 9.87
C GLU A 188 27.22 -30.41 9.43
N ASP A 189 25.94 -30.69 9.65
CA ASP A 189 25.30 -31.94 9.25
C ASP A 189 24.89 -31.95 7.75
N TRP A 190 24.99 -30.79 7.09
CA TRP A 190 24.54 -30.60 5.71
C TRP A 190 25.72 -30.19 4.80
N SER A 191 25.73 -30.73 3.59
CA SER A 191 26.68 -30.30 2.55
C SER A 191 26.34 -28.91 2.04
N TYR A 192 25.03 -28.61 1.95
CA TYR A 192 24.52 -27.30 1.56
C TYR A 192 23.11 -27.07 2.10
N ILE A 193 22.83 -25.84 2.56
CA ILE A 193 21.53 -25.40 2.98
C ILE A 193 21.10 -24.25 2.07
N ALA A 194 20.09 -24.52 1.23
CA ALA A 194 19.51 -23.57 0.30
C ALA A 194 18.35 -22.83 0.95
N LEU A 195 18.53 -21.53 1.22
CA LEU A 195 17.55 -20.67 1.88
C LEU A 195 16.82 -19.77 0.90
N GLY A 196 15.51 -19.58 1.13
CA GLY A 196 14.67 -18.57 0.48
C GLY A 196 14.02 -17.63 1.49
N GLY A 197 13.42 -16.52 1.02
CA GLY A 197 12.71 -15.53 1.82
C GLY A 197 13.47 -14.23 2.04
N GLN A 198 14.75 -14.17 1.66
CA GLN A 198 15.48 -12.92 1.61
C GLN A 198 15.82 -12.59 0.16
N HIS A 199 15.33 -11.43 -0.31
CA HIS A 199 15.48 -11.06 -1.73
C HIS A 199 16.90 -10.63 -2.12
N ARG A 200 17.86 -10.61 -1.18
CA ARG A 200 19.29 -10.38 -1.43
C ARG A 200 20.06 -11.68 -1.33
N THR A 201 21.06 -11.82 -2.15
CA THR A 201 22.04 -12.91 -2.00
C THR A 201 22.91 -12.62 -0.79
N GLU A 202 22.94 -13.55 0.16
CA GLU A 202 23.70 -13.42 1.39
C GLU A 202 24.22 -14.78 1.85
N GLN A 203 25.45 -14.81 2.32
CA GLN A 203 26.07 -15.97 2.91
C GLN A 203 26.00 -15.88 4.44
N VAL A 204 25.33 -16.85 5.06
CA VAL A 204 25.24 -16.94 6.54
C VAL A 204 26.48 -17.61 7.11
N CYS A 205 26.85 -18.74 6.55
CA CYS A 205 28.10 -19.44 6.83
C CYS A 205 28.56 -20.18 5.57
N SER A 206 29.63 -20.95 5.63
CA SER A 206 30.29 -21.52 4.43
C SER A 206 29.38 -22.31 3.50
N ASN A 207 28.36 -22.99 4.06
CA ASN A 207 27.45 -23.89 3.33
C ASN A 207 25.97 -23.47 3.45
N VAL A 208 25.68 -22.27 3.95
CA VAL A 208 24.30 -21.75 4.16
C VAL A 208 24.13 -20.41 3.46
N LEU A 209 23.35 -20.37 2.39
CA LEU A 209 23.19 -19.17 1.57
C LEU A 209 21.72 -18.89 1.22
N TRP A 210 21.38 -17.61 1.19
CA TRP A 210 20.21 -17.11 0.45
C TRP A 210 20.60 -16.81 -0.99
N ALA A 211 19.84 -17.35 -1.95
CA ALA A 211 20.08 -17.05 -3.37
C ALA A 211 19.66 -15.64 -3.77
N GLY A 212 18.67 -15.09 -3.10
CA GLY A 212 18.03 -13.84 -3.50
C GLY A 212 17.02 -14.02 -4.63
N SER A 213 16.31 -12.95 -4.97
CA SER A 213 15.32 -12.95 -6.05
C SER A 213 15.95 -12.65 -7.41
N LEU A 214 15.30 -13.10 -8.49
CA LEU A 214 15.75 -12.84 -9.89
C LEU A 214 15.41 -11.41 -10.36
N GLU A 215 14.42 -10.79 -9.73
CA GLU A 215 13.99 -9.41 -10.01
C GLU A 215 13.69 -8.70 -8.68
N ARG A 216 13.56 -7.39 -8.71
CA ARG A 216 13.22 -6.55 -7.56
C ARG A 216 11.73 -6.66 -7.25
N VAL A 217 11.38 -7.57 -6.39
CA VAL A 217 9.98 -7.92 -6.03
C VAL A 217 9.59 -7.45 -4.62
N ALA A 218 10.51 -6.81 -3.90
CA ALA A 218 10.20 -6.18 -2.64
C ALA A 218 9.25 -4.99 -2.84
N LEU A 219 8.25 -4.87 -1.98
CA LEU A 219 7.34 -3.72 -1.96
C LEU A 219 8.07 -2.42 -1.57
N ASP A 220 9.17 -2.54 -0.82
CA ASP A 220 10.15 -1.47 -0.64
C ASP A 220 11.38 -1.73 -1.51
N PRO A 221 11.41 -1.26 -2.77
CA PRO A 221 12.52 -1.50 -3.68
C PRO A 221 13.82 -0.80 -3.26
N TRP A 222 13.74 0.14 -2.32
CA TRP A 222 14.89 0.91 -1.84
C TRP A 222 15.79 0.09 -0.92
N ALA A 223 15.21 -0.81 -0.14
CA ALA A 223 15.96 -1.74 0.69
C ALA A 223 16.89 -2.63 -0.14
N ASP A 224 16.54 -2.83 -1.41
CA ASP A 224 17.16 -3.77 -2.34
C ASP A 224 17.81 -3.06 -3.57
N ALA A 225 17.93 -1.72 -3.51
CA ALA A 225 18.36 -0.90 -4.66
C ALA A 225 19.81 -1.14 -5.08
N GLY A 226 20.71 -1.46 -4.14
CA GLY A 226 22.16 -1.56 -4.37
C GLY A 226 22.65 -2.95 -4.76
N GLY A 227 21.81 -4.00 -4.74
CA GLY A 227 22.23 -5.38 -5.04
C GLY A 227 21.96 -5.78 -6.49
N GLU A 228 22.78 -6.67 -7.01
CA GLU A 228 22.50 -7.41 -8.24
C GLU A 228 21.45 -8.48 -7.97
N LYS A 229 20.69 -8.85 -8.99
CA LYS A 229 19.69 -9.92 -8.97
C LYS A 229 20.20 -11.10 -9.78
N GLY A 230 19.84 -12.32 -9.36
CA GLY A 230 20.35 -13.50 -10.03
C GLY A 230 20.17 -14.78 -9.23
N PHE A 231 21.02 -15.75 -9.49
CA PHE A 231 21.02 -17.07 -8.85
C PHE A 231 22.45 -17.54 -8.53
N LEU A 232 22.57 -18.59 -7.73
CA LEU A 232 23.83 -19.17 -7.34
C LEU A 232 24.09 -20.48 -8.09
N MET A 233 25.33 -20.69 -8.53
CA MET A 233 25.85 -21.99 -8.89
C MET A 233 26.75 -22.46 -7.75
N VAL A 234 26.51 -23.65 -7.23
CA VAL A 234 27.22 -24.21 -6.06
C VAL A 234 27.83 -25.56 -6.40
N ASN A 235 29.07 -25.72 -6.06
CA ASN A 235 29.77 -27.00 -6.14
C ASN A 235 29.77 -27.66 -4.76
N LEU A 236 29.02 -28.75 -4.60
CA LEU A 236 28.89 -29.43 -3.29
C LEU A 236 30.22 -30.03 -2.81
N GLU A 237 31.18 -30.33 -3.69
CA GLU A 237 32.48 -30.92 -3.31
C GLU A 237 33.44 -29.89 -2.72
N SER A 238 33.58 -28.74 -3.38
CA SER A 238 34.50 -27.69 -2.93
C SER A 238 33.84 -26.70 -1.96
N GLY A 239 32.47 -26.64 -1.89
CA GLY A 239 31.76 -25.60 -1.19
C GLY A 239 31.82 -24.25 -1.88
N GLU A 240 32.46 -24.15 -3.04
CA GLU A 240 32.56 -22.93 -3.81
C GLU A 240 31.20 -22.58 -4.43
N HIS A 241 30.84 -21.31 -4.39
CA HIS A 241 29.66 -20.80 -5.04
C HIS A 241 29.97 -19.59 -5.92
N GLN A 242 29.21 -19.46 -7.01
CA GLN A 242 29.34 -18.35 -7.96
C GLN A 242 27.96 -17.73 -8.17
N PHE A 243 27.90 -16.41 -8.01
CA PHE A 243 26.68 -15.65 -8.32
C PHE A 243 26.61 -15.34 -9.81
N HIS A 244 25.46 -15.63 -10.41
CA HIS A 244 25.14 -15.32 -11.81
C HIS A 244 24.10 -14.20 -11.86
N ALA A 245 24.54 -13.01 -12.25
CA ALA A 245 23.69 -11.82 -12.31
C ALA A 245 22.72 -11.88 -13.48
N ILE A 246 21.45 -11.55 -13.20
CA ILE A 246 20.40 -11.40 -14.20
C ILE A 246 20.03 -9.91 -14.30
N PRO A 247 19.91 -9.33 -15.52
CA PRO A 247 19.46 -7.97 -15.70
C PRO A 247 18.08 -7.74 -15.10
N SER A 248 18.00 -6.84 -14.12
CA SER A 248 16.78 -6.48 -13.39
C SER A 248 16.37 -5.03 -13.64
N ARG A 249 15.14 -4.67 -13.26
CA ARG A 249 14.63 -3.30 -13.40
C ARG A 249 15.50 -2.30 -12.62
N PRO A 250 16.03 -1.26 -13.26
CA PRO A 250 16.87 -0.27 -12.58
C PRO A 250 16.08 0.53 -11.54
N VAL A 251 16.72 0.72 -10.37
CA VAL A 251 16.22 1.55 -9.27
C VAL A 251 17.15 2.75 -9.12
N ALA A 252 16.58 3.95 -8.93
CA ALA A 252 17.33 5.20 -8.74
C ALA A 252 16.83 5.93 -7.48
N ALA A 253 17.65 5.95 -6.44
CA ALA A 253 17.43 6.82 -5.29
C ALA A 253 18.11 8.17 -5.57
N LEU A 254 17.30 9.21 -5.79
CA LEU A 254 17.84 10.56 -6.01
C LEU A 254 18.41 11.14 -4.71
N ALA A 255 19.38 12.00 -4.82
CA ALA A 255 19.94 12.73 -3.68
C ALA A 255 18.83 13.53 -2.98
N PRO A 256 18.78 13.56 -1.62
CA PRO A 256 17.78 14.32 -0.89
C PRO A 256 17.89 15.81 -1.20
N ILE A 257 16.74 16.45 -1.45
CA ILE A 257 16.65 17.88 -1.69
C ILE A 257 16.17 18.54 -0.41
N LYS A 258 16.99 19.44 0.15
CA LYS A 258 16.56 20.30 1.26
C LYS A 258 15.72 21.44 0.72
N VAL A 259 14.47 21.52 1.17
CA VAL A 259 13.55 22.58 0.79
C VAL A 259 13.71 23.76 1.75
N VAL A 260 14.05 24.92 1.20
CA VAL A 260 14.06 26.20 1.91
C VAL A 260 12.75 26.90 1.54
N GLY A 261 11.87 27.07 2.52
CA GLY A 261 10.48 27.49 2.28
C GLY A 261 10.36 28.78 1.45
N GLY A 262 9.43 28.75 0.47
CA GLY A 262 8.99 29.92 -0.31
C GLY A 262 9.64 30.11 -1.68
N ASP A 263 10.78 29.50 -2.01
CA ASP A 263 11.40 29.59 -3.34
C ASP A 263 11.09 28.34 -4.19
N HIS A 264 9.88 28.29 -4.75
CA HIS A 264 9.44 27.19 -5.59
C HIS A 264 10.23 27.06 -6.91
N ASP A 265 10.78 28.15 -7.43
CA ASP A 265 11.59 28.11 -8.66
C ASP A 265 12.97 27.50 -8.40
N GLN A 266 13.55 27.76 -7.24
CA GLN A 266 14.78 27.11 -6.81
C GLN A 266 14.54 25.60 -6.61
N LEU A 267 13.43 25.23 -5.99
CA LEU A 267 13.05 23.83 -5.80
C LEU A 267 12.90 23.09 -7.15
N ARG A 268 12.20 23.68 -8.12
CA ARG A 268 12.07 23.11 -9.48
C ARG A 268 13.42 22.95 -10.17
N ARG A 269 14.31 23.93 -10.07
CA ARG A 269 15.67 23.83 -10.63
C ARG A 269 16.42 22.66 -10.00
N ARG A 270 16.35 22.53 -8.69
CA ARG A 270 17.06 21.49 -7.96
C ARG A 270 16.56 20.08 -8.28
N VAL A 271 15.24 19.92 -8.43
CA VAL A 271 14.66 18.63 -8.89
C VAL A 271 15.21 18.25 -10.27
N ARG A 272 15.28 19.21 -11.20
CA ARG A 272 15.84 18.95 -12.55
C ARG A 272 17.31 18.54 -12.50
N GLU A 273 18.13 19.24 -11.72
CA GLU A 273 19.55 18.94 -11.55
C GLU A 273 19.74 17.51 -11.06
N VAL A 274 19.07 17.13 -9.97
CA VAL A 274 19.18 15.80 -9.36
C VAL A 274 18.69 14.68 -10.31
N VAL A 275 17.66 14.94 -11.11
CA VAL A 275 17.20 13.99 -12.13
C VAL A 275 18.20 13.84 -13.27
N GLN A 276 18.89 14.91 -13.67
CA GLN A 276 19.93 14.85 -14.70
C GLN A 276 21.18 14.08 -14.27
N GLU A 277 21.43 13.97 -12.96
CA GLU A 277 22.53 13.18 -12.40
C GLU A 277 22.30 11.67 -12.50
N ILE A 278 21.06 11.20 -12.80
CA ILE A 278 20.75 9.77 -12.92
C ILE A 278 21.42 9.19 -14.18
N PRO A 279 22.31 8.21 -14.07
CA PRO A 279 22.93 7.57 -15.23
C PRO A 279 21.88 7.00 -16.19
N GLY A 280 21.86 7.49 -17.45
CA GLY A 280 20.88 7.09 -18.46
C GLY A 280 19.46 7.65 -18.25
N GLY A 281 19.30 8.65 -17.38
CA GLY A 281 18.01 9.34 -17.12
C GLY A 281 17.04 8.51 -16.29
N ILE A 282 15.83 9.06 -16.05
CA ILE A 282 14.79 8.44 -15.20
C ILE A 282 13.89 7.46 -15.97
N LYS A 283 13.92 7.48 -17.30
CA LYS A 283 12.97 6.75 -18.15
C LYS A 283 12.92 5.26 -17.82
N GLY A 284 11.72 4.76 -17.51
CA GLY A 284 11.46 3.35 -17.22
C GLY A 284 12.08 2.83 -15.93
N LYS A 285 12.65 3.68 -15.08
CA LYS A 285 13.23 3.29 -13.78
C LYS A 285 12.20 3.41 -12.67
N ILE A 286 12.44 2.71 -11.57
CA ILE A 286 11.80 2.93 -10.28
C ILE A 286 12.63 4.01 -9.58
N ALA A 287 12.07 5.19 -9.34
CA ALA A 287 12.81 6.34 -8.80
C ALA A 287 12.22 6.82 -7.48
N ARG A 288 13.07 7.33 -6.59
CA ARG A 288 12.68 7.94 -5.32
C ARG A 288 13.24 9.36 -5.21
N LEU A 289 12.36 10.32 -5.01
CA LEU A 289 12.69 11.71 -4.71
C LEU A 289 12.39 12.00 -3.24
N ARG A 290 13.40 12.36 -2.45
CA ARG A 290 13.25 12.77 -1.05
C ARG A 290 13.35 14.29 -0.94
N LEU A 291 12.33 14.90 -0.33
CA LEU A 291 12.24 16.35 -0.10
C LEU A 291 12.28 16.60 1.41
N GLU A 292 13.43 17.02 1.94
CA GLU A 292 13.63 17.28 3.36
C GLU A 292 13.12 18.67 3.72
N GLY A 293 12.20 18.78 4.68
CA GLY A 293 11.60 20.03 5.12
C GLY A 293 10.55 20.62 4.18
N ALA A 294 10.05 19.82 3.22
CA ALA A 294 8.98 20.26 2.33
C ALA A 294 7.64 20.40 3.05
N PHE A 295 6.94 21.47 2.81
CA PHE A 295 5.55 21.67 3.19
C PHE A 295 4.61 21.21 2.08
N PRO A 296 3.32 20.91 2.37
CA PRO A 296 2.34 20.53 1.34
C PRO A 296 2.28 21.50 0.17
N GLN A 297 2.37 22.80 0.43
CA GLN A 297 2.42 23.84 -0.60
C GLN A 297 3.65 23.76 -1.53
N ASP A 298 4.79 23.30 -1.03
CA ASP A 298 5.99 23.10 -1.87
C ASP A 298 5.77 21.91 -2.82
N LEU A 299 5.09 20.87 -2.33
CA LEU A 299 4.70 19.73 -3.14
C LEU A 299 3.67 20.09 -4.19
N LEU A 300 2.67 20.92 -3.82
CA LEU A 300 1.68 21.45 -4.75
C LEU A 300 2.31 22.36 -5.82
N ALA A 301 3.31 23.16 -5.44
CA ALA A 301 4.03 24.01 -6.39
C ALA A 301 4.86 23.24 -7.43
N LEU A 302 5.24 22.00 -7.13
CA LEU A 302 5.87 21.09 -8.09
C LEU A 302 4.86 20.41 -9.01
N GLN A 303 3.54 20.48 -8.70
CA GLN A 303 2.50 19.99 -9.60
C GLN A 303 2.48 20.79 -10.92
N GLY A 304 2.07 20.16 -11.97
CA GLY A 304 1.71 20.87 -13.20
C GLY A 304 2.82 21.08 -14.22
N GLY A 305 3.77 20.19 -14.33
CA GLY A 305 4.72 20.22 -15.44
C GLY A 305 5.92 19.31 -15.23
N GLU A 306 6.65 19.49 -14.13
CA GLU A 306 7.89 18.74 -13.90
C GLU A 306 7.65 17.38 -13.26
N LEU A 307 6.85 17.32 -12.19
CA LEU A 307 6.54 16.04 -11.57
C LEU A 307 5.70 15.14 -12.47
N SER A 308 4.74 15.70 -13.22
CA SER A 308 3.95 14.95 -14.21
C SER A 308 4.83 14.35 -15.29
N GLY A 309 5.74 15.14 -15.86
CA GLY A 309 6.70 14.66 -16.85
C GLY A 309 7.64 13.57 -16.32
N LEU A 310 8.10 13.71 -15.08
CA LEU A 310 8.94 12.71 -14.43
C LEU A 310 8.17 11.42 -14.13
N ARG A 311 6.93 11.52 -13.63
CA ARG A 311 6.05 10.37 -13.38
C ARG A 311 5.68 9.63 -14.66
N THR A 312 5.45 10.36 -15.76
CA THR A 312 5.18 9.73 -17.06
C THR A 312 6.40 9.02 -17.60
N SER A 313 7.59 9.56 -17.40
CA SER A 313 8.85 9.00 -17.90
C SER A 313 9.35 7.83 -17.05
N ALA A 314 9.26 7.89 -15.74
CA ALA A 314 9.61 6.80 -14.84
C ALA A 314 8.60 5.65 -14.94
N LEU A 315 9.02 4.43 -14.60
CA LEU A 315 8.07 3.36 -14.31
C LEU A 315 7.25 3.68 -13.06
N HIS A 316 7.94 4.14 -12.02
CA HIS A 316 7.36 4.61 -10.77
C HIS A 316 8.22 5.74 -10.18
N LEU A 317 7.59 6.77 -9.66
CA LEU A 317 8.26 7.84 -8.92
C LEU A 317 7.62 7.99 -7.54
N ALA A 318 8.33 7.50 -6.52
CA ALA A 318 7.98 7.74 -5.13
C ALA A 318 8.49 9.12 -4.68
N ILE A 319 7.61 9.92 -4.06
CA ILE A 319 7.97 11.20 -3.46
C ILE A 319 7.85 11.05 -1.95
N GLU A 320 8.97 11.19 -1.25
CA GLU A 320 9.03 11.14 0.20
C GLU A 320 9.29 12.55 0.73
N ALA A 321 8.33 13.11 1.47
CA ALA A 321 8.60 14.23 2.34
C ALA A 321 9.43 13.70 3.52
N GLY A 322 10.69 14.11 3.62
CA GLY A 322 11.63 13.64 4.66
C GLY A 322 11.15 13.97 6.07
N LYS A 323 11.80 13.36 7.08
CA LYS A 323 11.58 13.72 8.50
C LYS A 323 11.75 15.21 8.68
N GLU A 324 10.86 15.82 9.43
CA GLU A 324 10.89 17.24 9.73
C GLU A 324 12.22 17.62 10.42
N PRO A 325 13.01 18.56 9.86
CA PRO A 325 14.19 19.05 10.55
C PRO A 325 13.83 20.07 11.66
N ARG A 326 12.55 20.45 11.81
CA ARG A 326 12.07 21.38 12.84
C ARG A 326 11.12 20.68 13.78
N PRO A 327 11.30 20.86 15.10
CA PRO A 327 10.21 20.58 16.00
C PRO A 327 9.00 21.37 15.50
N PHE A 328 7.84 20.75 15.53
CA PHE A 328 6.56 21.41 15.22
C PHE A 328 6.55 22.75 15.92
N PRO A 329 6.02 23.85 15.32
CA PRO A 329 5.96 25.12 16.02
C PRO A 329 5.28 24.88 17.37
N THR A 330 6.07 24.85 18.43
CA THR A 330 5.58 24.60 19.78
C THR A 330 4.95 25.85 20.38
N ASP A 331 5.01 26.98 19.66
CA ASP A 331 4.52 28.26 20.15
C ASP A 331 3.03 28.22 20.50
N TRP A 332 2.25 27.42 19.78
CA TRP A 332 0.83 27.20 20.11
C TRP A 332 0.61 26.20 21.27
N LEU A 333 1.65 25.42 21.66
CA LEU A 333 1.62 24.55 22.82
C LEU A 333 1.63 25.34 24.14
N LEU A 334 2.07 26.58 24.13
CA LEU A 334 2.18 27.46 25.28
C LEU A 334 0.87 28.23 25.58
N GLU A 335 -0.13 28.15 24.66
CA GLU A 335 -1.41 28.87 24.79
C GLU A 335 -2.38 28.24 25.85
N ASP A 336 -1.97 27.17 26.52
CA ASP A 336 -2.82 26.40 27.45
C ASP A 336 -2.91 27.00 28.88
N ALA A 337 -2.14 28.03 29.21
CA ALA A 337 -2.20 28.62 30.51
C ALA A 337 -3.50 29.44 30.70
N PRO A 338 -4.16 29.36 31.86
CA PRO A 338 -5.33 30.22 32.18
C PRO A 338 -5.05 31.70 31.97
N SER A 339 -3.81 32.16 32.21
CA SER A 339 -3.34 33.51 31.91
C SER A 339 -3.43 33.89 30.44
N LEU A 340 -3.27 32.94 29.53
CA LEU A 340 -3.37 33.15 28.08
C LEU A 340 -4.83 33.15 27.60
N LEU A 341 -5.73 32.42 28.25
CA LEU A 341 -7.17 32.54 28.01
C LEU A 341 -7.64 33.95 28.36
N ARG A 342 -7.20 34.52 29.49
CA ARG A 342 -7.47 35.89 29.89
C ARG A 342 -7.05 36.89 28.82
N VAL A 343 -5.78 36.80 28.35
CA VAL A 343 -5.25 37.67 27.30
C VAL A 343 -6.04 37.53 25.99
N ALA A 344 -6.44 36.32 25.61
CA ALA A 344 -7.24 36.08 24.41
C ALA A 344 -8.62 36.71 24.51
N LEU A 345 -9.28 36.61 25.68
CA LEU A 345 -10.59 37.21 25.93
C LEU A 345 -10.51 38.74 26.00
N GLU A 346 -9.53 39.29 26.73
CA GLU A 346 -9.30 40.75 26.77
C GLU A 346 -9.11 41.33 25.37
N LYS A 347 -8.31 40.64 24.52
CA LYS A 347 -8.10 41.06 23.12
C LYS A 347 -9.36 41.02 22.26
N GLU A 348 -10.24 40.02 22.44
CA GLU A 348 -11.49 39.93 21.73
C GLU A 348 -12.49 41.04 22.18
N LEU A 349 -12.57 41.27 23.49
CA LEU A 349 -13.44 42.32 24.05
C LEU A 349 -12.91 43.71 23.68
N GLU A 350 -11.58 43.95 23.69
CA GLU A 350 -10.99 45.21 23.27
C GLU A 350 -11.21 45.50 21.80
N ARG A 351 -11.15 44.49 20.94
CA ARG A 351 -11.46 44.62 19.50
C ARG A 351 -12.90 45.11 19.24
N ASP A 352 -13.85 44.70 20.07
CA ASP A 352 -15.24 45.06 19.96
C ASP A 352 -15.58 46.33 20.79
N GLY A 353 -14.59 46.92 21.49
CA GLY A 353 -14.77 48.11 22.33
C GLY A 353 -15.59 47.83 23.60
N LEU A 354 -15.63 46.56 24.04
CA LEU A 354 -16.43 46.07 25.15
C LEU A 354 -15.63 45.80 26.43
N LEU A 355 -14.32 46.10 26.42
CA LEU A 355 -13.43 45.93 27.58
C LEU A 355 -13.58 47.13 28.54
N ASP A 356 -14.49 47.04 29.49
CA ASP A 356 -14.72 48.01 30.56
C ASP A 356 -14.55 47.40 31.95
N ASP A 357 -14.64 48.22 33.00
CA ASP A 357 -14.45 47.77 34.38
C ASP A 357 -15.45 46.67 34.79
N ALA A 358 -16.67 46.65 34.21
CA ALA A 358 -17.68 45.67 34.50
C ALA A 358 -17.39 44.31 33.82
N THR A 359 -16.97 44.33 32.57
CA THR A 359 -16.51 43.09 31.90
C THR A 359 -15.23 42.52 32.51
N GLN A 360 -14.32 43.36 33.02
CA GLN A 360 -13.17 42.93 33.78
C GLN A 360 -13.51 42.20 35.07
N VAL A 361 -14.50 42.67 35.82
CA VAL A 361 -15.03 41.99 37.03
C VAL A 361 -15.57 40.61 36.68
N VAL A 362 -16.33 40.49 35.57
CA VAL A 362 -16.87 39.20 35.09
C VAL A 362 -15.74 38.25 34.70
N LEU A 363 -14.66 38.74 34.07
CA LEU A 363 -13.50 37.96 33.72
C LEU A 363 -12.75 37.49 34.97
N GLU A 364 -12.61 38.33 35.99
CA GLU A 364 -11.98 37.95 37.26
C GLU A 364 -12.79 36.88 38.00
N GLU A 365 -14.11 37.05 38.16
CA GLU A 365 -15.00 36.04 38.72
C GLU A 365 -14.92 34.68 37.98
N LEU A 366 -14.82 34.72 36.64
CA LEU A 366 -14.78 33.52 35.79
C LEU A 366 -13.46 32.77 35.88
N LEU A 367 -12.34 33.49 35.94
CA LEU A 367 -10.97 32.91 35.82
C LEU A 367 -10.28 32.72 37.21
N ASP A 368 -10.68 33.42 38.28
CA ASP A 368 -10.10 33.29 39.61
C ASP A 368 -10.63 32.11 40.43
N SER A 369 -11.74 31.52 40.05
CA SER A 369 -12.26 30.30 40.66
C SER A 369 -11.44 29.09 40.21
N ASP A 370 -10.61 28.55 41.09
CA ASP A 370 -9.84 27.27 40.97
C ASP A 370 -9.88 26.56 39.60
N THR A 371 -9.31 27.19 38.58
CA THR A 371 -9.06 26.57 37.26
C THR A 371 -7.96 25.50 37.33
N ALA A 372 -7.36 25.31 38.49
CA ALA A 372 -6.35 24.28 38.73
C ALA A 372 -6.89 22.85 38.59
N ASP A 373 -8.20 22.62 38.84
CA ASP A 373 -8.81 21.28 38.68
C ASP A 373 -9.19 20.93 37.24
N ALA A 374 -9.36 21.93 36.36
CA ALA A 374 -9.66 21.68 34.94
C ALA A 374 -8.42 21.23 34.12
N SER A 375 -7.21 21.39 34.69
CA SER A 375 -5.95 20.95 34.08
C SER A 375 -5.71 19.43 34.20
N GLY A 376 -6.55 18.70 34.92
CA GLY A 376 -6.52 17.25 35.04
C GLY A 376 -7.04 16.53 33.79
N VAL A 377 -6.43 16.75 32.61
CA VAL A 377 -6.71 15.90 31.44
C VAL A 377 -6.15 14.50 31.74
N HIS A 378 -7.03 13.63 32.23
CA HIS A 378 -6.68 12.24 32.40
C HIS A 378 -6.39 11.58 31.05
N SER A 379 -5.27 10.88 30.92
CA SER A 379 -4.90 10.16 29.72
C SER A 379 -5.94 9.09 29.39
N VAL A 380 -6.37 9.06 28.14
CA VAL A 380 -7.25 8.02 27.58
C VAL A 380 -6.41 6.90 26.97
N GLY A 381 -6.86 5.65 27.13
CA GLY A 381 -6.26 4.51 26.44
C GLY A 381 -4.92 4.04 27.02
N GLY A 382 -4.72 4.09 28.33
CA GLY A 382 -3.57 3.47 29.01
C GLY A 382 -3.66 1.94 29.01
N LEU A 383 -3.63 1.32 27.80
CA LEU A 383 -3.76 -0.12 27.63
C LEU A 383 -2.41 -0.82 27.82
N ASP A 384 -2.10 -1.23 29.01
CA ASP A 384 -0.92 -2.03 29.34
C ASP A 384 -1.20 -3.53 29.45
N ALA A 385 -2.48 -3.89 29.60
CA ALA A 385 -2.94 -5.28 29.64
C ALA A 385 -4.33 -5.44 29.02
N LEU A 386 -4.60 -6.60 28.47
CA LEU A 386 -5.90 -7.06 28.03
C LEU A 386 -6.34 -8.17 28.96
N ASP A 387 -7.37 -7.95 29.80
CA ASP A 387 -7.94 -8.97 30.68
C ASP A 387 -9.48 -8.93 30.62
N GLY A 388 -10.08 -10.00 30.23
CA GLY A 388 -11.54 -10.12 30.14
C GLY A 388 -12.01 -11.32 29.34
N ASP A 389 -13.35 -11.52 29.34
CA ASP A 389 -13.98 -12.55 28.55
C ASP A 389 -14.40 -12.04 27.17
N ILE A 390 -13.90 -12.68 26.12
CA ILE A 390 -14.17 -12.32 24.74
C ILE A 390 -15.16 -13.35 24.17
N PRO A 391 -16.35 -12.97 23.70
CA PRO A 391 -17.31 -13.88 23.09
C PRO A 391 -16.70 -14.66 21.91
N GLY A 392 -16.78 -15.99 21.97
CA GLY A 392 -16.21 -16.91 20.96
C GLY A 392 -14.72 -17.19 21.10
N VAL A 393 -14.02 -16.54 22.05
CA VAL A 393 -12.58 -16.71 22.29
C VAL A 393 -12.32 -17.21 23.72
N GLY A 394 -13.22 -16.89 24.69
CA GLY A 394 -13.09 -17.21 26.10
C GLY A 394 -12.28 -16.16 26.89
N ARG A 395 -11.86 -16.50 28.10
CA ARG A 395 -11.12 -15.59 28.97
C ARG A 395 -9.70 -15.36 28.45
N VAL A 396 -9.36 -14.11 28.28
CA VAL A 396 -8.05 -13.66 27.80
C VAL A 396 -7.38 -12.83 28.87
N SER A 397 -6.09 -13.09 29.09
CA SER A 397 -5.22 -12.24 29.90
C SER A 397 -3.86 -12.13 29.23
N ALA A 398 -3.52 -10.93 28.78
CA ALA A 398 -2.29 -10.65 28.06
C ALA A 398 -1.74 -9.26 28.38
N SER A 399 -0.42 -9.13 28.52
CA SER A 399 0.25 -7.84 28.63
C SER A 399 0.45 -7.24 27.25
N ILE A 400 0.20 -5.93 27.12
CA ILE A 400 0.42 -5.14 25.91
C ILE A 400 1.67 -4.28 26.13
N PRO A 401 2.81 -4.60 25.54
CA PRO A 401 4.03 -3.82 25.70
C PRO A 401 3.90 -2.43 25.05
N ALA A 402 4.79 -1.52 25.44
CA ALA A 402 4.98 -0.28 24.69
C ALA A 402 5.50 -0.62 23.29
N GLY A 403 5.02 0.11 22.26
CA GLY A 403 5.42 -0.13 20.89
C GLY A 403 4.26 -0.40 19.94
N LEU A 404 4.57 -1.02 18.82
CA LEU A 404 3.61 -1.43 17.80
C LEU A 404 3.15 -2.87 18.06
N THR A 405 1.88 -3.05 18.42
CA THR A 405 1.28 -4.36 18.71
C THR A 405 0.21 -4.68 17.69
N ALA A 406 0.20 -5.92 17.17
CA ALA A 406 -0.86 -6.44 16.33
C ALA A 406 -1.64 -7.55 17.02
N VAL A 407 -2.98 -7.50 16.93
CA VAL A 407 -3.90 -8.58 17.28
C VAL A 407 -4.50 -9.11 15.97
N ILE A 408 -4.16 -10.35 15.62
CA ILE A 408 -4.48 -10.93 14.32
C ILE A 408 -5.28 -12.22 14.45
N GLY A 409 -5.91 -12.66 13.34
CA GLY A 409 -6.65 -13.91 13.29
C GLY A 409 -8.11 -13.80 13.71
N GLY A 410 -8.74 -14.94 14.00
CA GLY A 410 -10.16 -15.05 14.32
C GLY A 410 -11.11 -14.62 13.19
N ASP A 411 -12.40 -14.80 13.41
CA ASP A 411 -13.42 -14.25 12.52
C ASP A 411 -13.67 -12.73 12.78
N GLY A 412 -14.52 -12.12 11.95
CA GLY A 412 -14.85 -10.70 12.12
C GLY A 412 -15.57 -10.39 13.45
N ARG A 413 -16.29 -11.36 14.04
CA ARG A 413 -16.97 -11.19 15.33
C ARG A 413 -15.98 -11.18 16.47
N SER A 414 -15.04 -12.14 16.48
CA SER A 414 -14.00 -12.24 17.49
C SER A 414 -13.11 -10.98 17.53
N ARG A 415 -12.72 -10.45 16.36
CA ARG A 415 -11.97 -9.20 16.28
C ARG A 415 -12.75 -7.99 16.80
N LYS A 416 -14.04 -7.90 16.46
CA LYS A 416 -14.92 -6.84 16.97
C LYS A 416 -15.06 -6.93 18.50
N SER A 417 -15.22 -8.14 19.04
CA SER A 417 -15.31 -8.34 20.49
C SER A 417 -14.02 -7.99 21.22
N VAL A 418 -12.83 -8.30 20.63
CA VAL A 418 -11.53 -7.85 21.15
C VAL A 418 -11.46 -6.33 21.19
N LYS A 419 -11.87 -5.65 20.12
CA LYS A 419 -11.92 -4.20 20.06
C LYS A 419 -12.85 -3.61 21.13
N GLU A 420 -14.06 -4.16 21.27
CA GLU A 420 -15.03 -3.69 22.27
C GLU A 420 -14.47 -3.84 23.70
N LEU A 421 -13.77 -4.93 24.00
CA LEU A 421 -13.09 -5.11 25.28
C LEU A 421 -11.96 -4.09 25.46
N LEU A 422 -11.15 -3.84 24.44
CA LEU A 422 -10.09 -2.81 24.49
C LEU A 422 -10.67 -1.41 24.74
N ILE A 423 -11.82 -1.10 24.12
CA ILE A 423 -12.52 0.16 24.34
C ILE A 423 -13.01 0.25 25.79
N GLN A 424 -13.65 -0.78 26.32
CA GLN A 424 -14.13 -0.81 27.70
C GLN A 424 -13.02 -0.62 28.73
N ILE A 425 -11.85 -1.25 28.51
CA ILE A 425 -10.69 -1.08 29.38
C ILE A 425 -10.13 0.36 29.30
N GLY A 426 -10.17 0.98 28.12
CA GLY A 426 -9.68 2.33 27.89
C GLY A 426 -10.61 3.46 28.39
N GLU A 427 -11.87 3.15 28.68
CA GLU A 427 -12.93 4.12 29.06
C GLU A 427 -12.79 4.74 30.46
N GLY A 428 -11.74 4.45 31.21
CA GLY A 428 -11.53 4.96 32.59
C GLY A 428 -11.38 6.49 32.75
N SER A 429 -11.70 7.29 31.70
CA SER A 429 -11.53 8.75 31.69
C SER A 429 -12.85 9.48 31.37
N ASN A 430 -13.15 10.56 32.11
CA ASN A 430 -14.30 11.47 31.85
C ASN A 430 -14.10 12.37 30.60
N ASN A 431 -13.06 12.18 29.81
CA ASN A 431 -12.73 13.02 28.67
C ASN A 431 -13.44 12.57 27.39
N LYS A 432 -14.69 13.04 27.20
CA LYS A 432 -15.56 12.66 26.07
C LYS A 432 -14.96 12.89 24.69
N PRO A 433 -14.33 14.03 24.34
CA PRO A 433 -13.77 14.24 22.99
C PRO A 433 -12.60 13.31 22.67
N LEU A 434 -11.68 13.09 23.62
CA LEU A 434 -10.57 12.15 23.44
C LEU A 434 -11.06 10.71 23.34
N LEU A 435 -12.03 10.34 24.18
CA LEU A 435 -12.65 9.01 24.13
C LEU A 435 -13.34 8.78 22.79
N HIS A 436 -14.07 9.79 22.27
CA HIS A 436 -14.71 9.72 20.96
C HIS A 436 -13.70 9.55 19.83
N PHE A 437 -12.61 10.30 19.83
CA PHE A 437 -11.51 10.12 18.87
C PHE A 437 -10.89 8.74 18.98
N TRP A 438 -10.60 8.27 20.19
CA TRP A 438 -9.96 6.99 20.44
C TRP A 438 -10.83 5.81 19.99
N ALA A 439 -12.15 5.85 20.26
CA ALA A 439 -13.12 4.84 19.88
C ALA A 439 -13.63 4.95 18.43
N CYS A 440 -13.26 6.03 17.69
CA CYS A 440 -13.72 6.29 16.33
C CYS A 440 -13.35 5.13 15.40
N THR A 441 -14.32 4.69 14.58
CA THR A 441 -14.11 3.70 13.52
C THR A 441 -13.87 4.39 12.19
N ASP A 442 -13.26 3.69 11.22
CA ASP A 442 -13.03 4.23 9.86
C ASP A 442 -14.32 4.31 9.00
N ALA A 443 -15.50 4.08 9.61
CA ALA A 443 -16.78 4.04 8.91
C ALA A 443 -17.39 5.41 8.58
N GLY A 444 -16.92 6.51 9.21
CA GLY A 444 -17.39 7.87 8.96
C GLY A 444 -16.88 8.50 7.67
N THR A 445 -17.40 9.68 7.34
CA THR A 445 -16.86 10.52 6.26
C THR A 445 -15.51 11.14 6.64
N LEU A 446 -14.77 11.70 5.66
CA LEU A 446 -13.52 12.43 5.94
C LEU A 446 -13.78 13.67 6.80
N GLU A 447 -14.90 14.36 6.57
CA GLU A 447 -15.32 15.54 7.29
C GLU A 447 -15.63 15.23 8.76
N GLU A 448 -16.37 14.15 9.02
CA GLU A 448 -16.65 13.68 10.39
C GLU A 448 -15.38 13.34 11.13
N MET A 449 -14.46 12.60 10.50
CA MET A 449 -13.19 12.22 11.10
C MET A 449 -12.30 13.43 11.38
N LEU A 450 -12.24 14.37 10.43
CA LEU A 450 -11.52 15.63 10.61
C LEU A 450 -12.09 16.44 11.79
N SER A 451 -13.41 16.52 11.89
CA SER A 451 -14.08 17.22 12.98
C SER A 451 -13.79 16.61 14.35
N ILE A 452 -13.95 15.28 14.48
CA ILE A 452 -13.66 14.55 15.72
C ILE A 452 -12.19 14.73 16.12
N ALA A 453 -11.27 14.58 15.17
CA ALA A 453 -9.83 14.70 15.41
C ALA A 453 -9.44 16.14 15.80
N SER A 454 -9.99 17.15 15.12
CA SER A 454 -9.72 18.56 15.42
C SER A 454 -10.21 18.93 16.81
N LEU A 455 -11.42 18.47 17.18
CA LEU A 455 -11.98 18.70 18.50
C LEU A 455 -11.16 18.05 19.60
N ALA A 456 -10.69 16.80 19.39
CA ALA A 456 -9.83 16.11 20.35
C ALA A 456 -8.50 16.83 20.56
N ILE A 457 -7.88 17.34 19.47
CA ILE A 457 -6.65 18.13 19.55
C ILE A 457 -6.92 19.45 20.28
N ALA A 458 -7.96 20.20 19.92
CA ALA A 458 -8.32 21.47 20.54
C ALA A 458 -8.61 21.29 22.04
N PHE A 459 -9.26 20.19 22.42
CA PHE A 459 -9.57 19.87 23.80
C PHE A 459 -8.29 19.68 24.64
N THR A 460 -7.28 18.98 24.12
CA THR A 460 -5.98 18.83 24.77
C THR A 460 -5.15 20.11 24.80
N ARG A 461 -5.61 21.15 24.08
CA ARG A 461 -4.96 22.46 23.94
C ARG A 461 -5.79 23.59 24.54
N GLY A 462 -6.37 23.35 25.68
CA GLY A 462 -7.04 24.37 26.48
C GLY A 462 -8.50 24.66 26.12
N LEU A 463 -9.11 23.91 25.17
CA LEU A 463 -10.55 24.02 24.90
C LEU A 463 -11.37 23.60 26.12
N ALA A 464 -10.88 22.65 26.91
CA ALA A 464 -11.52 22.23 28.16
C ALA A 464 -11.72 23.37 29.15
N VAL A 465 -10.76 24.30 29.23
CA VAL A 465 -10.85 25.48 30.09
C VAL A 465 -11.91 26.47 29.57
N VAL A 466 -12.00 26.62 28.25
CA VAL A 466 -13.02 27.47 27.60
C VAL A 466 -14.41 26.90 27.81
N ASP A 467 -14.59 25.58 27.61
CA ASP A 467 -15.87 24.89 27.81
C ASP A 467 -16.30 24.96 29.29
N ALA A 468 -15.40 24.77 30.25
CA ALA A 468 -15.69 24.95 31.68
C ALA A 468 -16.07 26.41 32.03
N ALA A 469 -15.45 27.40 31.39
CA ALA A 469 -15.80 28.81 31.55
C ALA A 469 -17.21 29.12 30.97
N LEU A 470 -17.55 28.53 29.81
CA LEU A 470 -18.89 28.65 29.20
C LEU A 470 -19.98 28.03 30.08
N GLU A 471 -19.75 26.84 30.67
CA GLU A 471 -20.71 26.16 31.56
C GLU A 471 -21.00 27.02 32.81
N ARG A 472 -20.04 27.81 33.32
CA ARG A 472 -20.21 28.70 34.47
C ARG A 472 -21.04 29.94 34.17
N LEU A 473 -21.09 30.34 32.88
CA LEU A 473 -21.88 31.50 32.45
C LEU A 473 -23.35 31.15 32.13
N GLU A 474 -23.66 29.85 31.90
CA GLU A 474 -25.03 29.41 31.67
C GLU A 474 -25.90 29.59 32.95
N PRO A 475 -27.08 30.24 32.87
CA PRO A 475 -27.98 30.39 34.02
C PRO A 475 -28.52 29.01 34.44
N GLY A 476 -28.29 28.65 35.72
CA GLY A 476 -28.57 27.34 36.32
C GLY A 476 -30.04 26.97 36.44
N ASP A 477 -30.81 26.87 35.36
CA ASP A 477 -32.19 26.35 35.41
C ASP A 477 -32.65 25.77 34.04
N LYS A 478 -31.87 24.93 33.37
CA LYS A 478 -32.38 24.00 32.36
C LYS A 478 -31.48 22.77 32.27
N ALA A 479 -31.56 21.90 33.27
CA ALA A 479 -31.19 20.51 33.12
C ALA A 479 -32.13 19.87 32.06
N GLY A 480 -31.71 19.75 30.81
CA GLY A 480 -32.48 19.00 29.84
C GLY A 480 -32.41 19.37 28.37
N THR A 481 -31.73 20.42 28.00
CA THR A 481 -31.47 20.66 26.57
C THR A 481 -29.97 20.65 26.29
N GLY A 482 -29.43 19.43 26.01
CA GLY A 482 -28.10 19.31 25.42
C GLY A 482 -28.09 20.13 24.14
N LEU A 483 -27.48 21.30 24.17
CA LEU A 483 -27.12 22.07 22.97
C LEU A 483 -26.24 21.21 22.08
N ARG A 484 -26.87 20.52 21.14
CA ARG A 484 -26.16 19.94 19.99
C ARG A 484 -25.72 21.10 19.12
N PHE A 485 -24.53 21.62 19.37
CA PHE A 485 -23.88 22.52 18.43
C PHE A 485 -23.53 21.71 17.17
N GLY A 486 -24.39 21.82 16.15
CA GLY A 486 -24.07 21.37 14.80
C GLY A 486 -22.90 22.19 14.27
N THR A 487 -21.95 21.52 13.67
CA THR A 487 -20.72 22.01 13.08
C THR A 487 -20.87 22.94 11.86
N SER A 488 -21.92 23.81 11.82
CA SER A 488 -22.26 24.55 10.60
C SER A 488 -22.51 26.06 10.77
N ALA A 489 -22.00 26.72 11.78
CA ALA A 489 -22.27 28.14 11.88
C ALA A 489 -21.08 28.93 12.41
N LEU A 490 -20.05 29.17 11.65
CA LEU A 490 -19.12 30.29 11.82
C LEU A 490 -18.19 30.45 10.61
N GLU A 491 -18.77 30.94 9.49
CA GLU A 491 -17.95 31.56 8.45
C GLU A 491 -18.48 32.96 8.12
N SER A 492 -17.58 33.90 8.17
CA SER A 492 -17.59 35.24 7.57
C SER A 492 -18.35 36.38 8.26
N ASN A 493 -17.56 37.24 8.93
CA ASN A 493 -17.94 38.65 9.09
C ASN A 493 -17.43 39.48 7.89
N ILE A 494 -18.33 40.05 7.10
CA ILE A 494 -18.08 41.22 6.23
C ILE A 494 -19.07 42.31 6.61
N PRO A 495 -18.63 43.51 7.04
CA PRO A 495 -19.54 44.60 7.46
C PRO A 495 -20.14 45.33 6.24
N GLY A 496 -21.43 45.55 6.27
CA GLY A 496 -22.12 46.61 5.56
C GLY A 496 -22.63 46.25 4.15
N SER A 497 -23.83 45.68 4.06
CA SER A 497 -24.62 45.72 2.83
C SER A 497 -26.13 45.90 3.14
N THR A 498 -26.80 46.67 2.27
CA THR A 498 -28.24 47.04 2.40
C THR A 498 -29.13 45.88 1.90
N SER A 499 -30.41 45.88 2.28
CA SER A 499 -31.44 44.87 1.88
C SER A 499 -31.52 44.65 0.35
N THR A 500 -31.23 45.69 -0.44
CA THR A 500 -31.22 45.64 -1.91
C THR A 500 -30.06 44.79 -2.47
N ASP A 501 -28.90 44.76 -1.79
CA ASP A 501 -27.74 43.97 -2.20
C ASP A 501 -27.96 42.46 -1.95
N LEU A 502 -28.72 42.12 -0.94
CA LEU A 502 -29.06 40.74 -0.59
C LEU A 502 -29.98 40.07 -1.64
N GLU A 503 -31.00 40.83 -2.13
CA GLU A 503 -31.87 40.35 -3.22
C GLU A 503 -31.13 40.22 -4.54
N ALA A 504 -30.21 41.11 -4.85
CA ALA A 504 -29.38 41.04 -6.06
C ALA A 504 -28.45 39.82 -6.04
N ILE A 505 -27.74 39.58 -4.94
CA ILE A 505 -26.82 38.44 -4.78
C ILE A 505 -27.59 37.12 -4.71
N ALA A 506 -28.78 37.08 -4.07
CA ALA A 506 -29.63 35.90 -4.05
C ALA A 506 -30.12 35.51 -5.45
N THR A 507 -30.46 36.51 -6.26
CA THR A 507 -30.88 36.32 -7.67
C THR A 507 -29.69 35.81 -8.53
N GLU A 508 -28.49 36.35 -8.30
CA GLU A 508 -27.27 35.89 -8.97
C GLU A 508 -26.93 34.43 -8.58
N ALA A 509 -27.08 34.06 -7.31
CA ALA A 509 -26.87 32.71 -6.82
C ALA A 509 -27.84 31.70 -7.46
N GLN A 510 -29.15 32.09 -7.59
CA GLN A 510 -30.13 31.24 -8.27
C GLN A 510 -29.84 31.05 -9.75
N SER A 511 -29.39 32.10 -10.45
CA SER A 511 -28.96 32.02 -11.85
C SER A 511 -27.73 31.09 -12.01
N ALA A 512 -26.74 31.25 -11.16
CA ALA A 512 -25.54 30.42 -11.14
C ALA A 512 -25.84 28.94 -10.85
N GLU A 513 -26.81 28.66 -9.95
CA GLU A 513 -27.28 27.28 -9.71
C GLU A 513 -27.99 26.67 -10.92
N GLN A 514 -28.74 27.47 -11.65
CA GLN A 514 -29.39 26.99 -12.86
C GLN A 514 -28.38 26.67 -13.95
N GLU A 515 -27.36 27.49 -14.14
CA GLU A 515 -26.26 27.27 -15.04
C GLU A 515 -25.48 26.01 -14.64
N LEU A 516 -25.22 25.80 -13.32
CA LEU A 516 -24.55 24.61 -12.80
C LEU A 516 -25.33 23.33 -13.11
N ARG A 517 -26.67 23.37 -13.01
CA ARG A 517 -27.53 22.21 -13.37
C ARG A 517 -27.45 21.88 -14.85
N SER A 518 -27.48 22.91 -15.72
CA SER A 518 -27.33 22.73 -17.16
C SER A 518 -25.98 22.13 -17.51
N LEU A 519 -24.91 22.67 -16.93
CA LEU A 519 -23.54 22.21 -17.17
C LEU A 519 -23.32 20.75 -16.69
N ARG A 520 -23.91 20.36 -15.56
CA ARG A 520 -23.92 18.97 -15.10
C ARG A 520 -24.57 18.02 -16.09
N ALA A 521 -25.69 18.41 -16.68
CA ALA A 521 -26.36 17.59 -17.70
C ALA A 521 -25.51 17.45 -18.95
N GLU A 522 -24.85 18.53 -19.41
CA GLU A 522 -23.93 18.50 -20.55
C GLU A 522 -22.70 17.65 -20.32
N VAL A 523 -22.13 17.67 -19.11
CA VAL A 523 -21.00 16.82 -18.74
C VAL A 523 -21.39 15.34 -18.78
N VAL A 524 -22.53 14.96 -18.19
CA VAL A 524 -23.01 13.57 -18.20
C VAL A 524 -23.24 13.08 -19.64
N GLU A 525 -23.83 13.90 -20.51
CA GLU A 525 -24.03 13.55 -21.92
C GLU A 525 -22.69 13.38 -22.65
N ALA A 526 -21.72 14.28 -22.38
CA ALA A 526 -20.41 14.21 -22.98
C ALA A 526 -19.61 12.98 -22.52
N ASP A 527 -19.68 12.64 -21.24
CA ASP A 527 -19.03 11.45 -20.66
C ASP A 527 -19.57 10.17 -21.28
N VAL A 528 -20.90 10.02 -21.36
CA VAL A 528 -21.54 8.86 -21.99
C VAL A 528 -21.16 8.75 -23.48
N ALA A 529 -21.12 9.86 -24.20
CA ALA A 529 -20.73 9.87 -25.61
C ALA A 529 -19.25 9.54 -25.82
N LEU A 530 -18.39 9.96 -24.90
CA LEU A 530 -16.97 9.64 -24.92
C LEU A 530 -16.74 8.17 -24.62
N GLU A 531 -17.38 7.62 -23.59
CA GLU A 531 -17.29 6.22 -23.19
C GLU A 531 -17.74 5.29 -24.32
N ALA A 532 -18.89 5.57 -24.95
CA ALA A 532 -19.38 4.83 -26.10
C ALA A 532 -18.37 4.83 -27.25
N SER A 533 -17.82 5.99 -27.60
CA SER A 533 -16.83 6.10 -28.69
C SER A 533 -15.52 5.39 -28.37
N MET A 534 -15.13 5.36 -27.11
CA MET A 534 -13.93 4.66 -26.64
C MET A 534 -14.12 3.14 -26.69
N MET A 535 -15.31 2.65 -26.32
CA MET A 535 -15.65 1.24 -26.41
C MET A 535 -15.70 0.76 -27.85
N ASP A 536 -16.29 1.55 -28.78
CA ASP A 536 -16.32 1.24 -30.21
C ASP A 536 -14.89 1.13 -30.76
N TRP A 537 -14.01 2.07 -30.47
CA TRP A 537 -12.61 2.02 -30.91
C TRP A 537 -11.84 0.82 -30.33
N LEU A 538 -12.03 0.49 -29.05
CA LEU A 538 -11.39 -0.67 -28.42
C LEU A 538 -11.89 -1.98 -29.04
N SER A 539 -13.19 -2.10 -29.30
CA SER A 539 -13.79 -3.26 -29.96
C SER A 539 -13.24 -3.45 -31.38
N GLU A 540 -13.19 -2.39 -32.16
CA GLU A 540 -12.66 -2.44 -33.54
C GLU A 540 -11.17 -2.83 -33.56
N ARG A 541 -10.40 -2.32 -32.58
CA ARG A 541 -8.99 -2.69 -32.43
C ARG A 541 -8.81 -4.16 -32.06
N GLN A 542 -9.64 -4.69 -31.15
CA GLN A 542 -9.60 -6.09 -30.75
C GLN A 542 -10.01 -7.01 -31.88
N ASP A 543 -11.04 -6.65 -32.67
CA ASP A 543 -11.50 -7.39 -33.82
C ASP A 543 -10.41 -7.45 -34.91
N ALA A 544 -9.74 -6.32 -35.15
CA ALA A 544 -8.63 -6.26 -36.09
C ALA A 544 -7.46 -7.15 -35.68
N GLU A 545 -7.11 -7.19 -34.36
CA GLU A 545 -6.04 -8.05 -33.85
C GLU A 545 -6.41 -9.53 -33.96
N THR A 546 -7.63 -9.88 -33.57
CA THR A 546 -8.14 -11.26 -33.63
C THR A 546 -8.14 -11.78 -35.05
N THR A 547 -8.64 -10.98 -35.97
CA THR A 547 -8.72 -11.32 -37.42
C THR A 547 -7.30 -11.45 -37.99
N LEU A 548 -6.40 -10.54 -37.70
CA LEU A 548 -5.00 -10.63 -38.14
C LEU A 548 -4.31 -11.89 -37.66
N ASN A 549 -4.57 -12.32 -36.44
CA ASN A 549 -3.99 -13.55 -35.90
C ASN A 549 -4.57 -14.78 -36.61
N ALA A 550 -5.86 -14.79 -36.92
CA ALA A 550 -6.47 -15.88 -37.73
C ALA A 550 -5.84 -15.99 -39.13
N TYR A 551 -5.60 -14.86 -39.80
CA TYR A 551 -4.92 -14.86 -41.14
C TYR A 551 -3.47 -15.34 -41.01
N ARG A 552 -2.74 -14.97 -39.98
CA ARG A 552 -1.37 -15.45 -39.71
C ARG A 552 -1.32 -16.96 -39.51
N ASP A 553 -2.25 -17.51 -38.75
CA ASP A 553 -2.32 -18.95 -38.51
C ASP A 553 -2.71 -19.70 -39.77
N ARG A 554 -3.64 -19.17 -40.56
CA ARG A 554 -4.01 -19.75 -41.86
C ARG A 554 -2.82 -19.73 -42.83
N ALA A 555 -2.09 -18.62 -42.89
CA ALA A 555 -0.92 -18.52 -43.75
C ALA A 555 0.19 -19.51 -43.36
N ARG A 556 0.40 -19.72 -42.04
CA ARG A 556 1.36 -20.75 -41.54
C ARG A 556 0.93 -22.15 -41.93
N GLN A 557 -0.35 -22.49 -41.78
CA GLN A 557 -0.88 -23.79 -42.18
C GLN A 557 -0.73 -24.05 -43.68
N LEU A 558 -1.08 -23.09 -44.53
CA LEU A 558 -0.94 -23.20 -45.98
C LEU A 558 0.54 -23.34 -46.38
N ARG A 559 1.43 -22.55 -45.77
CA ARG A 559 2.86 -22.62 -46.03
C ARG A 559 3.48 -23.96 -45.57
N SER A 560 2.99 -24.54 -44.48
CA SER A 560 3.40 -25.88 -44.04
C SER A 560 2.98 -26.95 -45.04
N ARG A 561 1.72 -26.87 -45.57
CA ARG A 561 1.21 -27.81 -46.60
C ARG A 561 1.97 -27.69 -47.93
N LEU A 562 2.25 -26.46 -48.38
CA LEU A 562 3.06 -26.20 -49.57
C LEU A 562 4.44 -26.83 -49.44
N ARG A 563 5.15 -26.60 -48.36
CA ARG A 563 6.48 -27.20 -48.10
C ARG A 563 6.44 -28.72 -48.07
N GLN A 564 5.39 -29.30 -47.51
CA GLN A 564 5.23 -30.75 -47.43
C GLN A 564 5.04 -31.34 -48.85
N MET A 565 4.20 -30.70 -49.68
CA MET A 565 4.00 -31.11 -51.06
C MET A 565 5.25 -30.96 -51.93
N GLU A 566 5.97 -29.83 -51.82
CA GLU A 566 7.22 -29.58 -52.51
C GLU A 566 8.31 -30.62 -52.14
N ALA A 567 8.37 -31.01 -50.86
CA ALA A 567 9.33 -32.00 -50.39
C ALA A 567 9.01 -33.43 -50.85
N THR A 568 7.75 -33.77 -51.06
CA THR A 568 7.28 -35.11 -51.44
C THR A 568 7.16 -35.30 -52.97
N GLY A 569 6.99 -34.19 -53.70
CA GLY A 569 6.91 -34.17 -55.17
C GLY A 569 5.60 -34.76 -55.74
N PRO A 570 5.57 -35.12 -57.03
CA PRO A 570 4.35 -35.57 -57.71
C PRO A 570 3.71 -36.84 -57.14
N ASP A 571 4.47 -37.63 -56.41
CA ASP A 571 3.98 -38.82 -55.70
C ASP A 571 3.31 -38.48 -54.35
N ALA A 572 3.19 -37.20 -54.00
CA ALA A 572 2.57 -36.74 -52.75
C ALA A 572 1.09 -37.11 -52.69
N PRO A 573 0.62 -37.52 -51.52
CA PRO A 573 -0.83 -37.66 -51.29
C PRO A 573 -1.52 -36.29 -51.28
N CYS A 574 -2.67 -36.18 -51.89
CA CYS A 574 -3.51 -34.98 -51.85
C CYS A 574 -3.79 -34.57 -50.39
N PRO A 575 -3.49 -33.33 -49.97
CA PRO A 575 -3.71 -32.88 -48.58
C PRO A 575 -5.19 -32.83 -48.17
N LEU A 576 -6.14 -32.93 -49.13
CA LEU A 576 -7.58 -32.93 -48.87
C LEU A 576 -8.17 -34.35 -48.78
N CYS A 577 -7.75 -35.28 -49.66
CA CYS A 577 -8.36 -36.61 -49.74
C CYS A 577 -7.40 -37.78 -49.58
N GLY A 578 -6.10 -37.54 -49.44
CA GLY A 578 -5.06 -38.56 -49.28
C GLY A 578 -4.73 -39.43 -50.49
N ARG A 579 -5.32 -39.18 -51.67
CA ARG A 579 -5.00 -39.90 -52.93
C ARG A 579 -3.74 -39.33 -53.58
N VAL A 580 -2.96 -40.15 -54.27
CA VAL A 580 -1.80 -39.74 -55.05
C VAL A 580 -2.22 -38.74 -56.14
N LEU A 581 -1.47 -37.63 -56.27
CA LEU A 581 -1.84 -36.51 -57.13
C LEU A 581 -1.55 -36.75 -58.63
N GLU A 582 -0.55 -37.61 -58.93
CA GLU A 582 -0.12 -37.93 -60.28
C GLU A 582 -0.11 -36.71 -61.26
N GLY A 583 -1.02 -36.66 -62.23
CA GLY A 583 -1.08 -35.59 -63.22
C GLY A 583 -1.73 -34.26 -62.75
N HIS A 584 -2.24 -34.18 -61.52
CA HIS A 584 -2.88 -32.96 -60.99
C HIS A 584 -1.97 -32.21 -59.94
N TYR A 585 -0.74 -32.63 -59.79
CA TYR A 585 0.19 -32.04 -58.79
C TYR A 585 0.38 -30.54 -59.01
N ASP A 586 0.70 -30.11 -60.22
CA ASP A 586 0.93 -28.70 -60.56
C ASP A 586 -0.34 -27.84 -60.41
N GLU A 587 -1.50 -28.41 -60.62
CA GLU A 587 -2.79 -27.71 -60.45
C GLU A 587 -3.10 -27.46 -58.99
N VAL A 588 -2.98 -28.48 -58.13
CA VAL A 588 -3.19 -28.36 -56.67
C VAL A 588 -2.13 -27.48 -56.03
N LEU A 589 -0.87 -27.54 -56.48
CA LEU A 589 0.20 -26.67 -55.99
C LEU A 589 -0.09 -25.21 -56.32
N ARG A 590 -0.58 -24.92 -57.55
CA ARG A 590 -0.99 -23.55 -57.93
C ARG A 590 -2.16 -23.06 -57.09
N GLU A 591 -3.22 -23.86 -56.92
CA GLU A 591 -4.38 -23.50 -56.11
C GLU A 591 -4.00 -23.17 -54.66
N LEU A 592 -3.12 -23.99 -54.04
CA LEU A 592 -2.64 -23.72 -52.66
C LEU A 592 -1.76 -22.48 -52.62
N ASN A 593 -0.99 -22.18 -53.64
CA ASN A 593 -0.17 -21.00 -53.69
C ASN A 593 -1.01 -19.74 -53.89
N ASP A 594 -2.01 -19.78 -54.76
CA ASP A 594 -2.97 -18.69 -54.99
C ASP A 594 -3.80 -18.42 -53.72
N GLU A 595 -4.22 -19.45 -52.98
CA GLU A 595 -4.87 -19.30 -51.67
C GLU A 595 -3.91 -18.67 -50.63
N TRP A 596 -2.65 -19.11 -50.59
CA TRP A 596 -1.66 -18.55 -49.72
C TRP A 596 -1.36 -17.07 -49.99
N GLU A 597 -1.25 -16.68 -51.27
CA GLU A 597 -1.05 -15.30 -51.66
C GLU A 597 -2.24 -14.42 -51.29
N SER A 598 -3.48 -14.91 -51.52
CA SER A 598 -4.71 -14.21 -51.12
C SER A 598 -4.74 -13.98 -49.59
N VAL A 599 -4.42 -15.00 -48.80
CA VAL A 599 -4.39 -14.93 -47.35
C VAL A 599 -3.32 -13.92 -46.87
N ILE A 600 -2.16 -13.84 -47.52
CA ILE A 600 -1.11 -12.84 -47.20
C ILE A 600 -1.59 -11.43 -47.55
N GLN A 601 -2.26 -11.24 -48.67
CA GLN A 601 -2.78 -9.94 -49.09
C GLN A 601 -3.83 -9.43 -48.11
N ASP A 602 -4.81 -10.24 -47.73
CA ASP A 602 -5.83 -9.90 -46.74
C ASP A 602 -5.20 -9.64 -45.36
N GLY A 603 -4.25 -10.47 -44.93
CA GLY A 603 -3.51 -10.29 -43.70
C GLY A 603 -2.68 -9.00 -43.67
N SER A 604 -2.20 -8.54 -44.83
CA SER A 604 -1.49 -7.25 -44.94
C SER A 604 -2.43 -6.05 -44.71
N TRP A 605 -3.66 -6.13 -45.24
CA TRP A 605 -4.68 -5.13 -45.03
C TRP A 605 -5.07 -5.01 -43.57
N TRP A 606 -5.30 -6.15 -42.90
CA TRP A 606 -5.60 -6.16 -41.45
C TRP A 606 -4.44 -5.69 -40.60
N ARG A 607 -3.20 -5.92 -41.00
CA ARG A 607 -2.01 -5.37 -40.37
C ARG A 607 -2.02 -3.84 -40.42
N SER A 608 -2.23 -3.27 -41.62
CA SER A 608 -2.32 -1.82 -41.76
C SER A 608 -3.50 -1.23 -40.99
N ARG A 609 -4.65 -1.93 -40.96
CA ARG A 609 -5.80 -1.49 -40.15
C ARG A 609 -5.48 -1.48 -38.66
N ARG A 610 -4.83 -2.51 -38.14
CA ARG A 610 -4.40 -2.57 -36.76
C ARG A 610 -3.42 -1.44 -36.41
N GLU A 611 -2.45 -1.17 -37.30
CA GLU A 611 -1.49 -0.08 -37.14
C GLU A 611 -2.19 1.30 -37.10
N GLN A 612 -3.21 1.52 -37.94
CA GLN A 612 -4.04 2.72 -37.90
C GLN A 612 -4.79 2.86 -36.57
N LEU A 613 -5.31 1.76 -36.03
CA LEU A 613 -6.05 1.72 -34.77
C LEU A 613 -5.15 1.76 -33.52
N GLU A 614 -3.81 1.72 -33.67
CA GLU A 614 -2.88 2.00 -32.56
C GLU A 614 -2.90 3.48 -32.14
N LEU A 615 -3.25 4.38 -33.05
CA LEU A 615 -3.43 5.79 -32.75
C LEU A 615 -4.91 6.06 -32.46
N LYS A 616 -5.16 6.86 -31.41
CA LYS A 616 -6.52 7.31 -31.13
C LYS A 616 -7.07 8.12 -32.31
N PRO A 617 -8.28 7.83 -32.78
CA PRO A 617 -8.91 8.62 -33.85
C PRO A 617 -9.07 10.09 -33.45
N PRO A 618 -8.92 11.03 -34.40
CA PRO A 618 -9.03 12.47 -34.13
C PRO A 618 -10.37 12.87 -33.50
N ASN A 619 -11.47 12.25 -33.92
CA ASN A 619 -12.79 12.48 -33.35
C ASN A 619 -12.91 12.05 -31.89
N LEU A 620 -12.18 11.02 -31.47
CA LEU A 620 -12.11 10.60 -30.06
C LEU A 620 -11.28 11.59 -29.22
N GLN A 621 -10.16 12.08 -29.78
CA GLN A 621 -9.34 13.10 -29.12
C GLN A 621 -10.11 14.43 -28.96
N GLU A 622 -10.87 14.85 -29.97
CA GLU A 622 -11.74 16.04 -29.88
C GLU A 622 -12.82 15.89 -28.81
N ARG A 623 -13.42 14.69 -28.68
CA ARG A 623 -14.39 14.42 -27.62
C ARG A 623 -13.75 14.44 -26.24
N GLU A 624 -12.58 13.84 -26.07
CA GLU A 624 -11.82 13.89 -24.84
C GLU A 624 -11.50 15.34 -24.43
N GLU A 625 -11.07 16.16 -25.39
CA GLU A 625 -10.76 17.57 -25.12
C GLU A 625 -12.02 18.37 -24.79
N LYS A 626 -13.14 18.10 -25.48
CA LYS A 626 -14.42 18.76 -25.16
C LYS A 626 -14.92 18.39 -23.77
N THR A 627 -14.90 17.11 -23.44
CA THR A 627 -15.33 16.62 -22.12
C THR A 627 -14.47 17.21 -21.01
N LEU A 628 -13.16 17.27 -21.22
CA LEU A 628 -12.24 17.91 -20.27
C LEU A 628 -12.57 19.40 -20.04
N LYS A 629 -12.85 20.14 -21.11
CA LYS A 629 -13.25 21.56 -21.01
C LYS A 629 -14.56 21.72 -20.24
N LEU A 630 -15.51 20.82 -20.43
CA LEU A 630 -16.79 20.84 -19.72
C LEU A 630 -16.61 20.53 -18.21
N HIS A 631 -15.75 19.58 -17.86
CA HIS A 631 -15.41 19.30 -16.47
C HIS A 631 -14.77 20.52 -15.78
N VAL A 632 -13.81 21.17 -16.43
CA VAL A 632 -13.18 22.39 -15.89
C VAL A 632 -14.21 23.52 -15.72
N ALA A 633 -15.12 23.69 -16.68
CA ALA A 633 -16.18 24.68 -16.58
C ALA A 633 -17.18 24.35 -15.44
N LEU A 634 -17.51 23.07 -15.25
CA LEU A 634 -18.35 22.61 -14.16
C LEU A 634 -17.73 22.90 -12.79
N GLU A 635 -16.44 22.67 -12.66
CA GLU A 635 -15.72 22.95 -11.42
C GLU A 635 -15.70 24.43 -11.10
N ALA A 636 -15.36 25.28 -12.09
CA ALA A 636 -15.38 26.73 -11.93
C ALA A 636 -16.77 27.29 -11.58
N GLN A 637 -17.84 26.76 -12.21
CA GLN A 637 -19.21 27.16 -11.90
C GLN A 637 -19.67 26.66 -10.51
N SER A 638 -19.21 25.47 -10.09
CA SER A 638 -19.48 24.97 -8.74
C SER A 638 -18.86 25.86 -7.67
N GLU A 639 -17.59 26.26 -7.85
CA GLU A 639 -16.91 27.20 -6.96
C GLU A 639 -17.64 28.56 -6.90
N ARG A 640 -18.13 29.06 -8.06
CA ARG A 640 -18.88 30.31 -8.13
C ARG A 640 -20.18 30.22 -7.33
N VAL A 641 -20.94 29.12 -7.48
CA VAL A 641 -22.19 28.91 -6.72
C VAL A 641 -21.91 28.84 -5.23
N GLU A 642 -20.87 28.11 -4.80
CA GLU A 642 -20.49 28.02 -3.39
C GLU A 642 -20.13 29.39 -2.81
N LEU A 643 -19.33 30.18 -3.52
CA LEU A 643 -18.97 31.55 -3.10
C LEU A 643 -20.20 32.44 -2.96
N LEU A 644 -21.14 32.35 -3.90
CA LEU A 644 -22.39 33.11 -3.85
C LEU A 644 -23.29 32.65 -2.71
N GLN A 645 -23.40 31.35 -2.47
CA GLN A 645 -24.19 30.80 -1.34
C GLN A 645 -23.61 31.21 0.01
N VAL A 646 -22.26 31.14 0.17
CA VAL A 646 -21.60 31.67 1.37
C VAL A 646 -21.86 33.14 1.55
N ARG A 647 -21.83 33.92 0.46
CA ARG A 647 -22.09 35.36 0.51
C ARG A 647 -23.56 35.67 0.84
N VAL A 648 -24.53 34.95 0.28
CA VAL A 648 -25.97 35.03 0.62
C VAL A 648 -26.22 34.63 2.07
N SER A 649 -25.57 33.56 2.54
CA SER A 649 -25.66 33.09 3.92
C SER A 649 -25.05 34.09 4.88
N GLY A 650 -23.90 34.66 4.56
CA GLY A 650 -23.25 35.72 5.35
C GLY A 650 -24.08 36.98 5.43
N LEU A 651 -24.74 37.37 4.32
CA LEU A 651 -25.62 38.54 4.30
C LEU A 651 -26.97 38.31 5.01
N ARG A 652 -27.48 37.06 4.95
CA ARG A 652 -28.67 36.65 5.73
C ARG A 652 -28.35 36.46 7.20
N ALA A 653 -27.11 36.10 7.53
CA ALA A 653 -26.60 35.99 8.89
C ALA A 653 -26.11 37.32 9.47
N GLY A 654 -26.30 38.45 8.78
CA GLY A 654 -25.98 39.79 9.27
C GLY A 654 -26.71 40.09 10.59
N GLY A 655 -26.21 39.55 11.65
CA GLY A 655 -26.81 39.42 12.98
C GLY A 655 -27.57 38.11 13.11
N SER A 656 -26.87 36.99 13.38
CA SER A 656 -27.53 35.74 13.80
C SER A 656 -28.53 36.07 14.92
N PRO A 657 -29.79 35.58 14.85
CA PRO A 657 -30.71 35.73 15.96
C PRO A 657 -30.13 35.28 17.30
N ILE A 658 -29.21 34.30 17.26
CA ILE A 658 -28.48 33.78 18.43
C ILE A 658 -27.49 34.81 18.97
N GLU A 659 -26.78 35.58 18.12
CA GLU A 659 -25.84 36.64 18.57
C GLU A 659 -26.61 37.84 19.19
N LYS A 660 -27.81 38.14 18.66
CA LYS A 660 -28.70 39.19 19.26
C LYS A 660 -29.41 38.70 20.52
N GLU A 661 -29.68 37.41 20.65
CA GLU A 661 -30.34 36.82 21.82
C GLU A 661 -29.36 36.56 22.95
N VAL A 662 -28.06 36.29 22.60
CA VAL A 662 -26.95 36.08 23.55
C VAL A 662 -26.31 37.41 23.95
N ALA A 663 -26.20 38.39 23.04
CA ALA A 663 -25.71 39.74 23.31
C ALA A 663 -26.88 40.60 23.84
N GLY A 664 -27.49 40.20 24.96
CA GLY A 664 -28.22 41.16 25.78
C GLY A 664 -27.27 42.26 26.26
N ASP A 665 -27.80 43.43 26.66
CA ASP A 665 -27.00 44.55 27.24
C ASP A 665 -26.26 44.16 28.55
N ASP A 666 -26.09 42.83 28.79
CA ASP A 666 -25.47 42.30 29.98
C ASP A 666 -24.01 41.90 29.66
N HIS A 667 -23.09 42.37 30.49
CA HIS A 667 -21.66 42.10 30.41
C HIS A 667 -21.31 40.59 30.41
N ARG A 668 -22.13 39.75 31.00
CA ARG A 668 -22.01 38.28 30.94
C ARG A 668 -22.25 37.72 29.54
N GLY A 669 -23.22 38.23 28.83
CA GLY A 669 -23.47 37.88 27.44
C GLY A 669 -22.35 38.29 26.49
N GLN A 670 -21.71 39.43 26.75
CA GLN A 670 -20.54 39.91 26.00
C GLN A 670 -19.31 38.98 26.20
N VAL A 671 -19.03 38.61 27.43
CA VAL A 671 -17.93 37.67 27.79
C VAL A 671 -18.23 36.28 27.21
N MET A 672 -19.46 35.84 27.24
CA MET A 672 -19.88 34.55 26.62
C MET A 672 -19.64 34.54 25.11
N LEU A 673 -19.95 35.64 24.42
CA LEU A 673 -19.69 35.79 22.98
C LEU A 673 -18.21 35.75 22.67
N ALA A 674 -17.38 36.45 23.48
CA ALA A 674 -15.94 36.43 23.35
C ALA A 674 -15.35 34.99 23.56
N LEU A 675 -15.86 34.24 24.54
CA LEU A 675 -15.51 32.84 24.79
C LEU A 675 -15.85 31.94 23.60
N LEU A 676 -17.04 32.10 23.01
CA LEU A 676 -17.46 31.34 21.83
C LEU A 676 -16.54 31.62 20.63
N ARG A 677 -16.09 32.85 20.46
CA ARG A 677 -15.11 33.19 19.40
C ARG A 677 -13.73 32.60 19.65
N VAL A 678 -13.24 32.68 20.89
CA VAL A 678 -11.96 32.07 21.27
C VAL A 678 -12.03 30.54 21.07
N ARG A 679 -13.16 29.93 21.42
CA ARG A 679 -13.42 28.50 21.17
C ARG A 679 -13.31 28.15 19.69
N ALA A 680 -14.04 28.89 18.85
CA ALA A 680 -14.03 28.66 17.40
C ALA A 680 -12.64 28.88 16.76
N ALA A 681 -11.90 29.90 17.21
CA ALA A 681 -10.54 30.15 16.75
C ALA A 681 -9.58 29.01 17.12
N ARG A 682 -9.70 28.41 18.32
CA ARG A 682 -8.89 27.26 18.74
C ARG A 682 -9.21 26.01 17.93
N GLU A 683 -10.49 25.73 17.69
CA GLU A 683 -10.92 24.61 16.83
C GLU A 683 -10.40 24.77 15.39
N ALA A 684 -10.50 25.97 14.81
CA ALA A 684 -10.01 26.24 13.47
C ALA A 684 -8.50 26.02 13.38
N ARG A 685 -7.75 26.53 14.37
CA ARG A 685 -6.29 26.36 14.41
C ARG A 685 -5.87 24.89 14.58
N ALA A 686 -6.54 24.14 15.46
CA ALA A 686 -6.32 22.70 15.61
C ALA A 686 -6.54 21.95 14.29
N ARG A 687 -7.59 22.32 13.55
CA ARG A 687 -7.91 21.76 12.24
C ARG A 687 -6.84 22.07 11.19
N ASP A 688 -6.36 23.32 11.12
CA ASP A 688 -5.34 23.72 10.17
C ASP A 688 -4.03 22.96 10.40
N VAL A 689 -3.61 22.85 11.66
CA VAL A 689 -2.43 22.10 12.05
C VAL A 689 -2.58 20.60 11.75
N LEU A 690 -3.77 20.06 11.99
CA LEU A 690 -4.08 18.66 11.67
C LEU A 690 -4.01 18.41 10.16
N LEU A 691 -4.58 19.29 9.35
CA LEU A 691 -4.57 19.18 7.89
C LEU A 691 -3.15 19.24 7.33
N ASP A 692 -2.29 20.12 7.85
CA ASP A 692 -0.88 20.18 7.46
C ASP A 692 -0.15 18.86 7.76
N ARG A 693 -0.30 18.34 8.97
CA ARG A 693 0.36 17.08 9.35
C ARG A 693 -0.22 15.85 8.64
N ALA A 694 -1.54 15.79 8.49
CA ALA A 694 -2.22 14.74 7.76
C ALA A 694 -1.83 14.72 6.27
N SER A 695 -1.65 15.90 5.66
CA SER A 695 -1.17 16.04 4.27
C SER A 695 0.22 15.45 4.10
N ARG A 696 1.13 15.67 5.04
CA ARG A 696 2.46 15.03 5.01
C ARG A 696 2.38 13.53 5.13
N PHE A 697 1.52 13.03 6.01
CA PHE A 697 1.35 11.60 6.20
C PHE A 697 0.72 10.94 4.98
N VAL A 698 -0.35 11.50 4.41
CA VAL A 698 -0.98 10.91 3.22
C VAL A 698 -0.04 10.92 2.02
N CYS A 699 0.77 11.97 1.86
CA CYS A 699 1.80 12.02 0.83
C CYS A 699 2.82 10.87 0.98
N ARG A 700 3.30 10.61 2.21
CA ARG A 700 4.20 9.49 2.51
C ARG A 700 3.53 8.14 2.27
N LEU A 701 2.30 7.95 2.74
CA LEU A 701 1.54 6.71 2.60
C LEU A 701 1.31 6.36 1.13
N THR A 702 0.91 7.32 0.33
CA THR A 702 0.56 7.13 -1.08
C THR A 702 1.75 7.25 -2.05
N GLY A 703 2.98 7.46 -1.52
CA GLY A 703 4.17 7.65 -2.36
C GLY A 703 4.09 8.90 -3.24
N GLY A 704 3.42 9.95 -2.74
CA GLY A 704 3.24 11.21 -3.46
C GLY A 704 2.10 11.22 -4.48
N ARG A 705 1.22 10.21 -4.49
CA ARG A 705 0.02 10.22 -5.32
C ARG A 705 -0.99 11.27 -4.82
N ILE A 706 -1.25 11.30 -3.51
CA ILE A 706 -1.98 12.38 -2.84
C ILE A 706 -0.93 13.27 -2.17
N LEU A 707 -0.97 14.56 -2.45
CA LEU A 707 -0.01 15.52 -1.95
C LEU A 707 -0.51 16.30 -0.74
N ALA A 708 -1.81 16.61 -0.71
CA ALA A 708 -2.41 17.34 0.38
C ALA A 708 -3.88 16.97 0.63
N ILE A 709 -4.31 17.23 1.86
CA ILE A 709 -5.71 17.22 2.29
C ILE A 709 -6.06 18.66 2.60
N THR A 710 -7.02 19.22 1.88
CA THR A 710 -7.41 20.65 2.00
C THR A 710 -8.89 20.79 2.30
N LEU A 711 -9.29 21.95 2.86
CA LEU A 711 -10.68 22.35 3.02
C LEU A 711 -11.00 23.39 1.97
N ARG A 712 -11.97 23.10 1.09
CA ARG A 712 -12.51 24.08 0.15
C ARG A 712 -14.02 23.99 0.11
N GLY A 713 -14.68 25.13 0.19
CA GLY A 713 -16.14 25.21 0.12
C GLY A 713 -16.87 24.40 1.21
N GLY A 714 -16.29 24.27 2.41
CA GLY A 714 -16.85 23.52 3.53
C GLY A 714 -16.69 22.00 3.47
N GLY A 715 -16.05 21.46 2.42
CA GLY A 715 -15.76 20.03 2.25
C GLY A 715 -14.27 19.70 2.25
N VAL A 716 -13.91 18.48 2.61
CA VAL A 716 -12.54 17.97 2.55
C VAL A 716 -12.22 17.52 1.12
N ARG A 717 -11.12 18.01 0.58
CA ARG A 717 -10.63 17.61 -0.75
C ARG A 717 -9.24 17.00 -0.66
N LEU A 718 -9.01 15.98 -1.49
CA LEU A 718 -7.69 15.39 -1.69
C LEU A 718 -7.06 16.04 -2.92
N GLU A 719 -5.90 16.66 -2.74
CA GLU A 719 -5.14 17.27 -3.82
C GLU A 719 -3.96 16.37 -4.21
N GLY A 720 -3.81 16.12 -5.48
CA GLY A 720 -2.76 15.27 -6.04
C GLY A 720 -2.49 15.60 -7.49
N ASP A 721 -1.73 14.77 -8.20
CA ASP A 721 -1.47 14.95 -9.62
C ASP A 721 -2.75 14.71 -10.43
N TYR A 722 -3.11 15.67 -11.28
CA TYR A 722 -4.35 15.66 -12.07
C TYR A 722 -4.53 14.41 -12.94
N GLU A 723 -3.44 13.82 -13.44
CA GLU A 723 -3.48 12.59 -14.22
C GLU A 723 -3.70 11.34 -13.37
N THR A 724 -3.29 11.35 -12.11
CA THR A 724 -3.40 10.22 -11.18
C THR A 724 -4.66 10.27 -10.32
N LEU A 725 -5.27 11.45 -10.12
CA LEU A 725 -6.52 11.65 -9.35
C LEU A 725 -7.73 11.97 -10.25
N ARG A 726 -7.85 11.30 -11.40
CA ARG A 726 -9.04 11.42 -12.27
C ARG A 726 -10.34 11.02 -11.58
N SER A 727 -10.26 10.13 -10.59
CA SER A 727 -11.33 9.80 -9.65
C SER A 727 -10.73 9.45 -8.31
N ILE A 728 -11.28 9.97 -7.23
CA ILE A 728 -10.90 9.59 -5.86
C ILE A 728 -11.37 8.17 -5.63
N SER A 729 -10.44 7.23 -5.43
CA SER A 729 -10.76 5.84 -5.15
C SER A 729 -11.11 5.61 -3.67
N GLU A 730 -11.77 4.49 -3.34
CA GLU A 730 -11.96 4.10 -1.94
C GLU A 730 -10.64 3.91 -1.19
N GLU A 731 -9.58 3.52 -1.90
CA GLU A 731 -8.22 3.40 -1.35
C GLU A 731 -7.66 4.76 -0.96
N ASP A 732 -7.85 5.79 -1.79
CA ASP A 732 -7.41 7.15 -1.51
C ASP A 732 -8.10 7.72 -0.27
N LEU A 733 -9.40 7.48 -0.15
CA LEU A 733 -10.18 7.87 1.03
C LEU A 733 -9.70 7.14 2.29
N SER A 734 -9.41 5.84 2.18
CA SER A 734 -8.90 5.04 3.31
C SER A 734 -7.50 5.49 3.74
N ALA A 735 -6.61 5.80 2.79
CA ALA A 735 -5.29 6.34 3.08
C ALA A 735 -5.37 7.72 3.76
N ALA A 736 -6.28 8.59 3.30
CA ALA A 736 -6.50 9.91 3.91
C ALA A 736 -7.06 9.80 5.33
N LYS A 737 -8.04 8.92 5.56
CA LYS A 737 -8.57 8.66 6.91
C LYS A 737 -7.50 8.17 7.86
N LEU A 738 -6.69 7.21 7.43
CA LEU A 738 -5.58 6.71 8.23
C LEU A 738 -4.56 7.82 8.52
N ALA A 739 -4.22 8.64 7.54
CA ALA A 739 -3.32 9.78 7.71
C ALA A 739 -3.84 10.79 8.74
N ILE A 740 -5.14 11.13 8.71
CA ILE A 740 -5.78 12.03 9.69
C ILE A 740 -5.70 11.42 11.09
N ARG A 741 -5.99 10.13 11.26
CA ARG A 741 -5.93 9.47 12.57
C ARG A 741 -4.51 9.43 13.14
N LEU A 742 -3.53 9.07 12.33
CA LEU A 742 -2.12 9.05 12.75
C LEU A 742 -1.61 10.45 13.09
N ALA A 743 -1.97 11.45 12.28
CA ALA A 743 -1.60 12.85 12.51
C ALA A 743 -2.22 13.39 13.82
N ALA A 744 -3.51 13.13 14.04
CA ALA A 744 -4.19 13.53 15.26
C ALA A 744 -3.60 12.87 16.50
N ALA A 745 -3.35 11.56 16.45
CA ALA A 745 -2.72 10.84 17.57
C ALA A 745 -1.37 11.42 17.92
N SER A 746 -0.54 11.71 16.93
CA SER A 746 0.76 12.35 17.10
C SER A 746 0.65 13.75 17.71
N LEU A 747 -0.30 14.58 17.25
CA LEU A 747 -0.52 15.94 17.78
C LEU A 747 -1.06 15.92 19.21
N ILE A 748 -1.93 15.00 19.55
CA ILE A 748 -2.44 14.81 20.90
C ILE A 748 -1.30 14.37 21.84
N ALA A 749 -0.50 13.40 21.41
CA ALA A 749 0.60 12.88 22.20
C ALA A 749 1.72 13.92 22.43
N ALA A 750 2.02 14.75 21.43
CA ALA A 750 3.02 15.82 21.53
C ALA A 750 2.69 16.86 22.63
N GLY A 751 1.44 16.94 23.06
CA GLY A 751 1.01 17.76 24.18
C GLY A 751 1.37 17.24 25.56
N GLY A 752 2.00 16.08 25.65
CA GLY A 752 2.46 15.48 26.92
C GLY A 752 1.35 14.92 27.81
N GLN A 753 0.10 15.10 27.44
CA GLN A 753 -1.07 14.62 28.19
C GLN A 753 -2.16 14.14 27.24
N GLY A 754 -2.76 12.98 27.51
CA GLY A 754 -4.05 12.62 26.92
C GLY A 754 -4.12 11.30 26.18
N LEU A 755 -3.15 10.85 25.38
CA LEU A 755 -3.25 9.62 24.63
C LEU A 755 -2.21 8.57 25.07
N GLY A 756 -2.67 7.53 25.78
CA GLY A 756 -1.80 6.43 26.23
C GLY A 756 -1.57 5.36 25.16
N SER A 757 -2.53 5.21 24.24
CA SER A 757 -2.46 4.30 23.09
C SER A 757 -3.33 4.78 21.94
N LEU A 758 -3.02 4.32 20.73
CA LEU A 758 -3.87 4.45 19.54
C LEU A 758 -4.39 3.07 19.14
N LEU A 759 -5.70 2.93 19.05
CA LEU A 759 -6.36 1.70 18.58
C LEU A 759 -6.82 1.85 17.13
N LEU A 760 -6.41 0.93 16.26
CA LEU A 760 -6.79 0.90 14.85
C LEU A 760 -7.40 -0.46 14.51
N GLU A 761 -8.61 -0.45 13.95
CA GLU A 761 -9.31 -1.64 13.47
C GLU A 761 -9.23 -1.72 11.96
N GLU A 762 -8.78 -2.87 11.44
CA GLU A 762 -8.65 -3.17 10.00
C GLU A 762 -8.07 -2.00 9.17
N PRO A 763 -6.99 -1.35 9.62
CA PRO A 763 -6.51 -0.13 8.97
C PRO A 763 -6.02 -0.36 7.53
N PHE A 764 -5.89 -1.62 7.11
CA PHE A 764 -5.38 -2.00 5.81
C PHE A 764 -6.43 -2.61 4.88
N ASP A 765 -7.70 -2.73 5.30
CA ASP A 765 -8.72 -3.54 4.62
C ASP A 765 -9.01 -3.07 3.17
N ARG A 766 -8.81 -1.78 2.90
CA ARG A 766 -9.05 -1.15 1.61
C ARG A 766 -7.82 -0.46 1.02
N LEU A 767 -6.65 -0.73 1.57
CA LEU A 767 -5.41 -0.14 1.11
C LEU A 767 -4.68 -1.08 0.15
N ASP A 768 -4.02 -0.50 -0.85
CA ASP A 768 -3.00 -1.20 -1.62
C ASP A 768 -1.95 -1.79 -0.67
N PRO A 769 -1.45 -3.02 -0.90
CA PRO A 769 -0.42 -3.64 -0.07
C PRO A 769 0.82 -2.77 0.15
N GLU A 770 1.21 -1.99 -0.85
CA GLU A 770 2.35 -1.07 -0.75
C GLU A 770 2.06 0.10 0.21
N VAL A 771 0.85 0.68 0.13
CA VAL A 771 0.37 1.71 1.06
C VAL A 771 0.27 1.13 2.47
N GLY A 772 -0.19 -0.10 2.61
CA GLY A 772 -0.26 -0.82 3.89
C GLY A 772 1.12 -0.96 4.55
N ILE A 773 2.14 -1.34 3.79
CA ILE A 773 3.52 -1.46 4.31
C ILE A 773 4.10 -0.11 4.68
N ARG A 774 3.91 0.93 3.85
CA ARG A 774 4.35 2.29 4.21
C ARG A 774 3.66 2.79 5.47
N SER A 775 2.39 2.42 5.66
CA SER A 775 1.65 2.72 6.89
C SER A 775 2.27 2.07 8.12
N LEU A 776 2.70 0.81 8.04
CA LEU A 776 3.40 0.13 9.13
C LEU A 776 4.73 0.81 9.47
N VAL A 777 5.51 1.20 8.47
CA VAL A 777 6.77 1.93 8.69
C VAL A 777 6.50 3.26 9.39
N LEU A 778 5.50 4.02 8.95
CA LEU A 778 5.11 5.28 9.59
C LEU A 778 4.64 5.05 11.04
N MET A 779 3.81 4.03 11.30
CA MET A 779 3.37 3.69 12.65
C MET A 779 4.54 3.32 13.56
N LYS A 780 5.52 2.56 13.05
CA LYS A 780 6.73 2.22 13.82
C LYS A 780 7.55 3.45 14.19
N GLU A 781 7.63 4.43 13.31
CA GLU A 781 8.28 5.71 13.63
C GLU A 781 7.50 6.50 14.71
N LEU A 782 6.15 6.50 14.61
CA LEU A 782 5.27 7.21 15.54
C LEU A 782 5.24 6.62 16.94
N VAL A 783 5.72 5.40 17.16
CA VAL A 783 5.88 4.82 18.51
C VAL A 783 6.75 5.70 19.42
N SER A 784 7.67 6.49 18.88
CA SER A 784 8.44 7.47 19.63
C SER A 784 7.59 8.63 20.22
N GLU A 785 6.43 8.91 19.63
CA GLU A 785 5.50 9.96 20.02
C GLU A 785 4.28 9.38 20.75
N VAL A 786 3.69 8.29 20.23
CA VAL A 786 2.53 7.59 20.80
C VAL A 786 3.03 6.28 21.42
N PRO A 787 3.02 6.14 22.76
CA PRO A 787 3.68 5.03 23.44
C PRO A 787 3.22 3.63 23.02
N ARG A 788 1.97 3.49 22.61
CA ARG A 788 1.40 2.21 22.13
C ARG A 788 0.51 2.45 20.93
N ILE A 789 0.72 1.66 19.86
CA ILE A 789 -0.18 1.60 18.70
C ILE A 789 -0.64 0.15 18.58
N ILE A 790 -1.95 -0.07 18.69
CA ILE A 790 -2.56 -1.41 18.71
C ILE A 790 -3.39 -1.58 17.43
N LEU A 791 -3.07 -2.59 16.65
CA LEU A 791 -3.77 -2.93 15.42
C LEU A 791 -4.61 -4.19 15.65
N VAL A 792 -5.88 -4.15 15.32
CA VAL A 792 -6.75 -5.33 15.26
C VAL A 792 -7.02 -5.61 13.78
N SER A 793 -6.45 -6.70 13.21
CA SER A 793 -6.44 -6.92 11.75
C SER A 793 -6.51 -8.40 11.37
N ARG A 794 -6.89 -8.67 10.11
CA ARG A 794 -6.87 -10.02 9.50
C ARG A 794 -5.47 -10.63 9.39
N GLY A 795 -4.43 -9.84 9.47
CA GLY A 795 -3.05 -10.30 9.54
C GLY A 795 -2.27 -10.37 8.23
N ALA A 796 -2.87 -10.13 7.07
CA ALA A 796 -2.14 -10.23 5.78
C ALA A 796 -0.97 -9.26 5.68
N THR A 797 -1.21 -7.97 5.96
CA THR A 797 -0.18 -6.91 5.93
C THR A 797 0.80 -7.06 7.10
N VAL A 798 0.31 -7.48 8.28
CA VAL A 798 1.14 -7.77 9.45
C VAL A 798 2.12 -8.92 9.15
N GLY A 799 1.65 -9.98 8.50
CA GLY A 799 2.48 -11.12 8.11
C GLY A 799 3.54 -10.78 7.02
N ALA A 800 3.34 -9.71 6.26
CA ALA A 800 4.34 -9.27 5.28
C ALA A 800 5.58 -8.61 5.91
N ARG A 801 5.45 -7.98 7.09
CA ARG A 801 6.51 -7.25 7.78
C ARG A 801 6.44 -7.47 9.30
N PRO A 802 6.54 -8.72 9.76
CA PRO A 802 6.41 -9.05 11.19
C PRO A 802 7.51 -8.42 12.05
N GLU A 803 8.67 -8.12 11.47
CA GLU A 803 9.81 -7.49 12.15
C GLU A 803 9.55 -6.04 12.60
N LEU A 804 8.52 -5.39 12.09
CA LEU A 804 8.13 -4.05 12.53
C LEU A 804 7.37 -4.04 13.86
N PHE A 805 6.85 -5.20 14.29
CA PHE A 805 6.03 -5.31 15.49
C PHE A 805 6.86 -5.68 16.72
N ASP A 806 6.53 -5.03 17.83
CA ASP A 806 7.10 -5.35 19.14
C ASP A 806 6.34 -6.53 19.79
N CYS A 807 5.06 -6.70 19.42
CA CYS A 807 4.23 -7.81 19.87
C CYS A 807 3.20 -8.18 18.80
N ILE A 808 3.01 -9.48 18.55
CA ILE A 808 1.93 -10.00 17.71
C ILE A 808 1.13 -11.01 18.55
N MET A 809 -0.17 -10.79 18.67
CA MET A 809 -1.11 -11.66 19.36
C MET A 809 -2.04 -12.31 18.36
N GLU A 810 -2.23 -13.63 18.43
CA GLU A 810 -3.11 -14.37 17.53
C GLU A 810 -4.36 -14.80 18.26
N ILE A 811 -5.54 -14.47 17.69
CA ILE A 811 -6.86 -14.92 18.18
C ILE A 811 -7.08 -16.36 17.69
N ARG A 812 -7.33 -17.30 18.61
CA ARG A 812 -7.67 -18.69 18.30
C ARG A 812 -9.07 -19.01 18.82
N GLU A 813 -9.84 -19.76 18.03
CA GLU A 813 -11.19 -20.16 18.40
C GLU A 813 -11.20 -21.27 19.46
N GLU A 814 -12.23 -21.30 20.30
CA GLU A 814 -12.48 -22.38 21.28
C GLU A 814 -12.68 -23.70 20.55
N GLY A 815 -11.84 -24.71 20.83
CA GLY A 815 -11.90 -26.06 20.22
C GLY A 815 -10.58 -26.50 19.59
N SER A 816 -9.60 -25.62 19.42
CA SER A 816 -8.24 -26.02 19.09
C SER A 816 -7.57 -26.70 20.30
N THR A 817 -6.94 -27.86 20.11
CA THR A 817 -6.32 -28.70 21.16
C THR A 817 -5.18 -28.07 21.95
N ALA A 818 -4.96 -26.79 21.86
CA ALA A 818 -3.89 -26.03 22.54
C ALA A 818 -4.45 -24.81 23.26
N GLY A 819 -5.07 -24.99 24.44
CA GLY A 819 -5.35 -23.96 25.48
C GLY A 819 -5.80 -22.54 25.07
N PRO A 820 -6.27 -21.69 26.00
CA PRO A 820 -6.95 -20.43 25.68
C PRO A 820 -6.02 -19.38 25.04
N ALA A 821 -6.47 -18.67 24.31
CA ALA A 821 -6.67 -18.09 23.03
C ALA A 821 -6.03 -16.76 22.69
N LEU A 822 -5.21 -16.14 23.50
CA LEU A 822 -4.25 -15.08 23.12
C LEU A 822 -2.88 -15.41 23.70
N ARG A 823 -1.97 -15.81 22.83
CA ARG A 823 -0.57 -15.94 23.22
C ARG A 823 0.27 -14.95 22.40
N PRO A 824 1.25 -14.27 23.03
CA PRO A 824 2.26 -13.59 22.26
C PRO A 824 2.96 -14.63 21.38
N THR A 825 2.88 -14.44 20.08
CA THR A 825 3.64 -15.23 19.11
C THR A 825 5.03 -14.63 19.05
N PRO A 826 6.11 -15.40 19.24
CA PRO A 826 7.44 -14.90 18.97
C PRO A 826 7.46 -14.39 17.54
N ALA A 827 8.02 -13.20 17.34
CA ALA A 827 7.96 -12.43 16.11
C ALA A 827 8.35 -13.29 14.89
N GLY A 828 7.34 -13.56 14.04
CA GLY A 828 7.45 -14.15 12.71
C GLY A 828 7.41 -15.69 12.63
N PRO A 829 6.43 -16.23 11.87
CA PRO A 829 6.46 -17.62 11.44
C PRO A 829 7.59 -17.81 10.41
N GLY A 830 8.35 -18.90 10.53
CA GLY A 830 9.43 -19.25 9.60
C GLY A 830 10.85 -18.90 10.07
N ARG A 831 11.04 -18.67 11.37
CA ARG A 831 12.37 -18.45 11.96
C ARG A 831 13.00 -19.76 12.35
N PHE A 832 14.20 -20.00 11.85
CA PHE A 832 15.01 -21.20 12.15
C PHE A 832 16.21 -20.81 13.01
N MET A 833 16.59 -21.67 13.95
CA MET A 833 17.78 -21.46 14.75
C MET A 833 18.93 -22.30 14.19
N LEU A 834 20.05 -21.64 13.87
CA LEU A 834 21.34 -22.33 13.64
C LEU A 834 21.96 -22.68 14.98
N ARG A 835 22.19 -23.97 15.23
CA ARG A 835 22.98 -24.45 16.36
C ARG A 835 24.35 -24.93 15.90
N SER A 836 25.39 -24.42 16.48
CA SER A 836 26.74 -24.96 16.29
C SER A 836 26.89 -26.26 17.06
N SER A 837 27.51 -27.26 16.45
CA SER A 837 27.84 -28.56 17.08
C SER A 837 28.72 -28.40 18.34
N ALA A 838 29.37 -27.25 18.50
CA ALA A 838 30.19 -26.94 19.69
C ALA A 838 29.35 -26.78 20.97
N ILE A 839 28.02 -26.52 20.88
CA ILE A 839 27.16 -26.30 22.05
C ILE A 839 26.57 -27.60 22.59
N LEU A 840 26.63 -28.69 21.84
CA LEU A 840 26.08 -29.99 22.23
C LEU A 840 27.06 -30.87 23.05
N LYS A 841 28.23 -30.33 23.44
CA LYS A 841 29.25 -31.05 24.22
C LYS A 841 29.35 -30.61 25.69
N HIS A 842 28.31 -29.98 26.25
CA HIS A 842 28.21 -29.73 27.71
C HIS A 842 26.90 -30.21 28.27
#